data_c687e87dba5df12a65c7ce9ba952340c
#
_entry.id   c687e87dba5df12a65c7ce9ba952340c
#
_cell.length_a   1.000
_cell.length_b   1.000
_cell.length_c   1.000
_cell.angle_alpha   90.00
_cell.angle_beta   90.00
_cell.angle_gamma   90.00
#
_symmetry.space_group_name_H-M   'P 1'
#
loop_
_entity.id
_entity.type
_entity.pdbx_description
1 polymer ?
#
loop_
_entity_poly.entity_id
_entity_poly.type
_entity_poly.pdbx_seq_one_letter_code
_entity_poly.pdbx_strand_id
1 'polypeptide(L)'
;MVTVLVAALVTFTIGTSLLVGAAAVGTAAAVAALSQGLPDPTNLNALTFAQPTLVYDRTGKVQLGRFQRQQRRVVTFDEVPKLVLDATTTAEDRSFWDNGGYDPAAILAAVAGNASSSGSERGASTITQQLVRARLLPADVIAPDADRYVRKAKELIQASRLTAAYPGEAGKQRIVTAYLNEIFYGHDAYGIAAAAKIYFGVGDLSKLTIAQAALLAGLPKSPSNFDPYRYAVPDAKGRLVVPGTAPPVVRRDWILRNLSTSRWTQLSQSQLDAALAEPVILAGEQPLSFLAPHFTWQVRRQVQAILGPGASIETGGYTVITTLDWRAQQLAEKWLAAGAIAPNLKPKASAALLRSLKIGSGDRRWINALRGKDLHNGAMVALDYRTGDVLAYAGSAGYYREDLASRKFEPKYDAAGDGARQPGSAWKPIVYSSAFDTRRLTPGSLLLDIATEFGKGWAPRDADQLERGPVLVRKAIQYSLNVPAIRALQRVGSNAVADRAAKFGIRFTGGRKAFLQAGLAGAIGTVEVRPLDLTSAYGALGNGGVRVAPRMVLEIRDATGKVIYEAPKGKATAAVSPQAAFLTTDILQGNTQPKQNPIWSAALEIRNGPRGQHRPIAAKTGTANDARDLATYGYLAPPNDPKALALAVGLWMGNSDHSNPRSKKPAISLTAAAPLWHAFVRDLTASMPIATFSRPNEIGRAHV
;
A
#
# COMPACT_ATOMS: atom_id res chain seq x y z
N MET A 1 -18.83 -82.60 36.97
CA MET A 1 -18.30 -81.27 37.39
C MET A 1 -17.31 -80.72 36.37
N VAL A 2 -16.38 -81.46 35.82
CA VAL A 2 -15.38 -80.99 34.83
C VAL A 2 -16.02 -80.52 33.53
N THR A 3 -17.01 -81.24 33.01
CA THR A 3 -17.75 -80.93 31.79
C THR A 3 -18.49 -79.59 31.82
N VAL A 4 -19.07 -79.28 33.00
CA VAL A 4 -19.78 -78.01 33.20
C VAL A 4 -18.82 -76.82 33.30
N LEU A 5 -17.65 -77.05 33.92
CA LEU A 5 -16.58 -76.02 34.00
C LEU A 5 -15.94 -75.71 32.60
N VAL A 6 -15.70 -76.74 31.80
CA VAL A 6 -15.19 -76.58 30.46
C VAL A 6 -16.22 -75.91 29.56
N ALA A 7 -17.50 -76.23 29.66
CA ALA A 7 -18.57 -75.58 28.92
C ALA A 7 -18.71 -74.11 29.36
N ALA A 8 -18.62 -73.79 30.62
CA ALA A 8 -18.64 -72.39 31.12
C ALA A 8 -17.43 -71.60 30.66
N LEU A 9 -16.23 -72.18 30.63
CA LEU A 9 -15.00 -71.54 30.16
C LEU A 9 -15.05 -71.27 28.67
N VAL A 10 -15.55 -72.25 27.88
CA VAL A 10 -15.72 -72.11 26.45
C VAL A 10 -16.77 -71.02 26.13
N THR A 11 -17.90 -71.01 26.85
CA THR A 11 -18.94 -69.96 26.66
C THR A 11 -18.43 -68.58 27.06
N PHE A 12 -17.63 -68.49 28.11
CA PHE A 12 -17.02 -67.22 28.57
C PHE A 12 -16.00 -66.74 27.56
N THR A 13 -15.13 -67.62 27.04
CA THR A 13 -14.13 -67.22 26.00
C THR A 13 -14.79 -66.88 24.68
N ILE A 14 -15.83 -67.56 24.24
CA ILE A 14 -16.59 -67.21 23.02
C ILE A 14 -17.34 -65.87 23.25
N GLY A 15 -17.97 -65.71 24.40
CA GLY A 15 -18.67 -64.47 24.78
C GLY A 15 -17.74 -63.24 24.80
N THR A 16 -16.57 -63.37 25.43
CA THR A 16 -15.56 -62.31 25.45
C THR A 16 -14.96 -62.03 24.07
N SER A 17 -14.70 -63.09 23.29
CA SER A 17 -14.23 -62.93 21.92
C SER A 17 -15.26 -62.25 21.01
N LEU A 18 -16.53 -62.57 21.13
CA LEU A 18 -17.62 -61.92 20.40
C LEU A 18 -17.81 -60.46 20.85
N LEU A 19 -17.72 -60.16 22.14
CA LEU A 19 -17.74 -58.79 22.66
C LEU A 19 -16.55 -57.95 22.17
N VAL A 20 -15.34 -58.52 22.17
CA VAL A 20 -14.13 -57.86 21.64
C VAL A 20 -14.25 -57.69 20.12
N GLY A 21 -14.76 -58.69 19.41
CA GLY A 21 -15.01 -58.60 17.95
C GLY A 21 -16.08 -57.55 17.63
N ALA A 22 -17.21 -57.49 18.35
CA ALA A 22 -18.24 -56.49 18.16
C ALA A 22 -17.75 -55.07 18.49
N ALA A 23 -16.95 -54.93 19.55
CA ALA A 23 -16.30 -53.65 19.89
C ALA A 23 -15.29 -53.20 18.80
N ALA A 24 -14.51 -54.14 18.26
CA ALA A 24 -13.58 -53.85 17.17
C ALA A 24 -14.28 -53.44 15.87
N VAL A 25 -15.37 -54.12 15.49
CA VAL A 25 -16.17 -53.73 14.32
C VAL A 25 -16.89 -52.40 14.55
N GLY A 26 -17.42 -52.14 15.74
CA GLY A 26 -18.03 -50.86 16.08
C GLY A 26 -17.05 -49.70 16.03
N THR A 27 -15.81 -49.89 16.54
CA THR A 27 -14.77 -48.88 16.48
C THR A 27 -14.29 -48.62 15.05
N ALA A 28 -14.13 -49.67 14.23
CA ALA A 28 -13.76 -49.53 12.81
C ALA A 28 -14.84 -48.78 12.02
N ALA A 29 -16.12 -49.07 12.24
CA ALA A 29 -17.22 -48.35 11.60
C ALA A 29 -17.28 -46.87 12.03
N ALA A 30 -17.08 -46.58 13.32
CA ALA A 30 -17.02 -45.22 13.85
C ALA A 30 -15.84 -44.43 13.26
N VAL A 31 -14.64 -45.04 13.18
CA VAL A 31 -13.46 -44.45 12.53
C VAL A 31 -13.71 -44.20 11.06
N ALA A 32 -14.34 -45.13 10.33
CA ALA A 32 -14.69 -44.95 8.92
C ALA A 32 -15.66 -43.79 8.72
N ALA A 33 -16.72 -43.67 9.54
CA ALA A 33 -17.68 -42.58 9.49
C ALA A 33 -17.02 -41.21 9.81
N LEU A 34 -16.18 -41.12 10.82
CA LEU A 34 -15.47 -39.91 11.20
C LEU A 34 -14.37 -39.52 10.20
N SER A 35 -13.90 -40.49 9.42
CA SER A 35 -12.88 -40.22 8.34
C SER A 35 -13.50 -39.62 7.10
N GLN A 36 -14.81 -39.68 6.93
CA GLN A 36 -15.49 -39.10 5.78
C GLN A 36 -15.29 -37.56 5.75
N GLY A 37 -14.97 -37.04 4.56
CA GLY A 37 -14.73 -35.61 4.35
C GLY A 37 -13.39 -35.07 4.91
N LEU A 38 -12.51 -35.93 5.47
CA LEU A 38 -11.18 -35.50 5.87
C LEU A 38 -10.26 -35.36 4.63
N PRO A 39 -9.48 -34.27 4.48
CA PRO A 39 -8.54 -34.07 3.40
C PRO A 39 -7.47 -35.18 3.33
N ASP A 40 -6.86 -35.34 2.15
CA ASP A 40 -5.75 -36.26 1.97
C ASP A 40 -4.51 -35.74 2.73
N PRO A 41 -3.99 -36.53 3.69
CA PRO A 41 -2.82 -36.12 4.47
C PRO A 41 -1.49 -36.20 3.71
N THR A 42 -1.46 -36.86 2.53
CA THR A 42 -0.22 -37.06 1.76
C THR A 42 0.31 -35.77 1.13
N ASN A 43 -0.46 -34.68 1.16
CA ASN A 43 -0.17 -33.46 0.44
C ASN A 43 0.38 -32.35 1.33
N LEU A 44 1.27 -32.67 2.31
CA LEU A 44 1.97 -31.68 3.14
C LEU A 44 2.76 -30.65 2.29
N ASN A 45 3.31 -31.08 1.15
CA ASN A 45 4.08 -30.22 0.26
C ASN A 45 3.19 -29.23 -0.52
N ALA A 46 1.89 -29.50 -0.66
CA ALA A 46 0.92 -28.58 -1.26
C ALA A 46 0.31 -27.60 -0.24
N LEU A 47 0.71 -27.65 1.03
CA LEU A 47 0.35 -26.60 1.99
C LEU A 47 0.98 -25.29 1.53
N THR A 48 0.22 -24.48 0.80
CA THR A 48 0.61 -23.11 0.50
C THR A 48 0.52 -22.29 1.77
N PHE A 49 1.66 -21.92 2.30
CA PHE A 49 1.69 -21.01 3.44
C PHE A 49 1.30 -19.61 2.97
N ALA A 50 0.52 -18.91 3.78
CA ALA A 50 0.23 -17.51 3.54
C ALA A 50 1.53 -16.72 3.37
N GLN A 51 1.72 -16.11 2.21
CA GLN A 51 2.89 -15.30 1.90
C GLN A 51 2.47 -13.85 1.66
N PRO A 52 3.31 -12.88 2.04
CA PRO A 52 3.01 -11.48 1.79
C PRO A 52 3.03 -11.17 0.30
N THR A 53 2.20 -10.24 -0.14
CA THR A 53 2.34 -9.63 -1.45
C THR A 53 3.43 -8.57 -1.41
N LEU A 54 4.42 -8.70 -2.27
CA LEU A 54 5.55 -7.78 -2.42
C LEU A 54 5.29 -6.79 -3.54
N VAL A 55 5.53 -5.52 -3.30
CA VAL A 55 5.33 -4.45 -4.29
C VAL A 55 6.67 -3.80 -4.60
N TYR A 56 7.00 -3.74 -5.89
CA TYR A 56 8.27 -3.20 -6.38
C TYR A 56 8.05 -2.01 -7.32
N ASP A 57 9.08 -1.18 -7.46
CA ASP A 57 9.15 -0.13 -8.47
C ASP A 57 9.15 -0.72 -9.90
N ARG A 58 9.14 0.15 -10.91
CA ARG A 58 9.11 -0.26 -12.33
C ARG A 58 10.31 -1.10 -12.77
N THR A 59 11.41 -1.08 -12.04
CA THR A 59 12.62 -1.86 -12.33
C THR A 59 12.62 -3.24 -11.69
N GLY A 60 11.68 -3.50 -10.76
CA GLY A 60 11.66 -4.71 -9.95
C GLY A 60 12.76 -4.80 -8.91
N LYS A 61 13.54 -3.72 -8.69
CA LYS A 61 14.70 -3.71 -7.79
C LYS A 61 14.44 -3.04 -6.45
N VAL A 62 13.56 -2.03 -6.41
CA VAL A 62 13.23 -1.30 -5.19
C VAL A 62 11.91 -1.82 -4.65
N GLN A 63 11.94 -2.47 -3.50
CA GLN A 63 10.72 -2.91 -2.82
C GLN A 63 10.05 -1.69 -2.17
N LEU A 64 8.86 -1.33 -2.66
CA LEU A 64 8.05 -0.22 -2.17
C LEU A 64 7.30 -0.56 -0.88
N GLY A 65 6.98 -1.83 -0.70
CA GLY A 65 6.27 -2.31 0.47
C GLY A 65 5.85 -3.76 0.36
N ARG A 66 5.18 -4.22 1.41
CA ARG A 66 4.57 -5.55 1.44
C ARG A 66 3.20 -5.48 2.10
N PHE A 67 2.23 -6.15 1.52
CA PHE A 67 0.94 -6.37 2.15
C PHE A 67 0.94 -7.73 2.81
N GLN A 68 0.67 -7.76 4.10
CA GLN A 68 0.63 -8.98 4.88
C GLN A 68 -0.42 -8.84 5.99
N ARG A 69 -1.17 -9.89 6.19
CA ARG A 69 -2.05 -10.05 7.35
C ARG A 69 -1.32 -10.76 8.49
N GLN A 70 -0.26 -11.50 8.12
CA GLN A 70 0.55 -12.31 9.01
C GLN A 70 2.01 -12.09 8.65
N GLN A 71 2.85 -11.90 9.64
CA GLN A 71 4.28 -11.95 9.41
C GLN A 71 4.70 -13.41 9.34
N ARG A 72 5.22 -13.85 8.19
CA ARG A 72 5.65 -15.23 7.97
C ARG A 72 6.94 -15.26 7.14
N ARG A 73 7.87 -16.10 7.56
CA ARG A 73 9.03 -16.55 6.79
C ARG A 73 9.06 -18.06 6.88
N VAL A 74 8.98 -18.73 5.75
CA VAL A 74 9.07 -20.19 5.65
C VAL A 74 10.53 -20.60 5.77
N VAL A 75 10.81 -21.65 6.57
CA VAL A 75 12.13 -22.24 6.74
C VAL A 75 12.12 -23.71 6.33
N THR A 76 13.26 -24.20 5.86
CA THR A 76 13.53 -25.62 5.66
C THR A 76 13.95 -26.28 6.96
N PHE A 77 13.97 -27.64 7.02
CA PHE A 77 14.39 -28.36 8.21
C PHE A 77 15.82 -28.01 8.62
N ASP A 78 16.73 -27.88 7.64
CA ASP A 78 18.15 -27.60 7.85
C ASP A 78 18.40 -26.17 8.40
N GLU A 79 17.46 -25.24 8.20
CA GLU A 79 17.51 -23.90 8.79
C GLU A 79 17.05 -23.87 10.25
N VAL A 80 16.46 -24.97 10.78
CA VAL A 80 15.97 -25.04 12.16
C VAL A 80 17.04 -25.67 13.06
N PRO A 81 17.63 -24.91 14.01
CA PRO A 81 18.61 -25.43 14.93
C PRO A 81 18.03 -26.56 15.82
N LYS A 82 18.86 -27.53 16.19
CA LYS A 82 18.48 -28.61 17.13
C LYS A 82 17.92 -28.07 18.44
N LEU A 83 18.50 -26.99 18.96
CA LEU A 83 17.97 -26.27 20.12
C LEU A 83 16.48 -25.87 19.99
N VAL A 84 16.10 -25.34 18.82
CA VAL A 84 14.71 -24.91 18.56
C VAL A 84 13.78 -26.14 18.48
N LEU A 85 14.24 -27.24 17.85
CA LEU A 85 13.49 -28.50 17.80
C LEU A 85 13.27 -29.05 19.18
N ASP A 86 14.33 -29.15 20.01
CA ASP A 86 14.27 -29.66 21.38
C ASP A 86 13.39 -28.77 22.29
N ALA A 87 13.53 -27.45 22.21
CA ALA A 87 12.67 -26.54 22.96
C ALA A 87 11.18 -26.72 22.58
N THR A 88 10.89 -26.85 21.28
CA THR A 88 9.53 -27.03 20.78
C THR A 88 8.93 -28.37 21.22
N THR A 89 9.66 -29.47 21.05
CA THR A 89 9.17 -30.80 21.46
C THR A 89 9.07 -30.92 22.98
N THR A 90 9.99 -30.32 23.74
CA THR A 90 9.91 -30.26 25.22
C THR A 90 8.67 -29.47 25.67
N ALA A 91 8.33 -28.40 24.97
CA ALA A 91 7.20 -27.53 25.31
C ALA A 91 5.84 -28.17 24.97
N GLU A 92 5.73 -28.83 23.82
CA GLU A 92 4.46 -29.20 23.21
C GLU A 92 4.23 -30.70 23.08
N ASP A 93 5.27 -31.53 22.89
CA ASP A 93 5.12 -32.96 22.57
C ASP A 93 6.43 -33.73 22.81
N ARG A 94 6.68 -34.17 24.02
CA ARG A 94 7.94 -34.85 24.39
C ARG A 94 8.15 -36.19 23.68
N SER A 95 7.06 -36.87 23.33
CA SER A 95 7.09 -38.14 22.61
C SER A 95 7.06 -37.97 21.09
N PHE A 96 7.17 -36.75 20.56
CA PHE A 96 6.96 -36.43 19.16
C PHE A 96 7.72 -37.37 18.22
N TRP A 97 8.98 -37.63 18.49
CA TRP A 97 9.83 -38.42 17.59
C TRP A 97 9.43 -39.90 17.53
N ASP A 98 8.75 -40.40 18.56
CA ASP A 98 8.43 -41.81 18.76
C ASP A 98 6.92 -42.12 18.65
N ASN A 99 6.04 -41.11 18.80
CA ASN A 99 4.60 -41.34 18.79
C ASN A 99 4.01 -41.50 17.38
N GLY A 100 2.83 -42.13 17.30
CA GLY A 100 2.06 -42.34 16.04
C GLY A 100 1.18 -41.14 15.62
N GLY A 101 1.53 -39.91 16.02
CA GLY A 101 0.74 -38.70 15.77
C GLY A 101 -0.14 -38.29 16.96
N TYR A 102 -0.27 -39.13 17.97
CA TYR A 102 -0.92 -38.87 19.24
C TYR A 102 -0.21 -39.59 20.36
N ASP A 103 -0.38 -39.15 21.60
CA ASP A 103 0.24 -39.73 22.79
C ASP A 103 -0.86 -40.36 23.66
N PRO A 104 -1.01 -41.73 23.67
CA PRO A 104 -2.02 -42.43 24.46
C PRO A 104 -1.87 -42.21 25.97
N ALA A 105 -0.60 -42.12 26.44
CA ALA A 105 -0.33 -41.94 27.88
C ALA A 105 -0.75 -40.53 28.34
N ALA A 106 -0.46 -39.51 27.52
CA ALA A 106 -0.87 -38.15 27.80
C ALA A 106 -2.39 -37.99 27.76
N ILE A 107 -3.09 -38.70 26.87
CA ILE A 107 -4.56 -38.70 26.78
C ILE A 107 -5.16 -39.34 28.06
N LEU A 108 -4.66 -40.50 28.47
CA LEU A 108 -5.11 -41.18 29.70
C LEU A 108 -4.85 -40.32 30.96
N ALA A 109 -3.67 -39.69 31.04
CA ALA A 109 -3.33 -38.78 32.14
C ALA A 109 -4.24 -37.54 32.18
N ALA A 110 -4.62 -36.99 31.03
CA ALA A 110 -5.55 -35.85 30.94
C ALA A 110 -6.97 -36.24 31.35
N VAL A 111 -7.45 -37.44 30.98
CA VAL A 111 -8.76 -37.97 31.42
C VAL A 111 -8.76 -38.21 32.92
N ALA A 112 -7.73 -38.84 33.49
CA ALA A 112 -7.61 -39.07 34.92
C ALA A 112 -7.44 -37.77 35.73
N GLY A 113 -6.69 -36.77 35.19
CA GLY A 113 -6.50 -35.47 35.83
C GLY A 113 -7.74 -34.57 35.82
N ASN A 114 -8.63 -34.72 34.83
CA ASN A 114 -9.91 -34.01 34.78
C ASN A 114 -10.95 -34.62 35.76
N ALA A 115 -10.74 -35.88 36.21
CA ALA A 115 -11.54 -36.52 37.21
C ALA A 115 -11.13 -36.14 38.64
N SER A 116 -9.93 -35.68 38.87
CA SER A 116 -9.41 -35.15 40.13
C SER A 116 -9.30 -33.63 40.02
N SER A 117 -10.04 -32.90 40.85
CA SER A 117 -10.18 -31.43 40.90
C SER A 117 -8.89 -30.62 41.21
N SER A 118 -7.73 -31.13 40.89
CA SER A 118 -6.43 -30.44 40.99
C SER A 118 -6.05 -29.81 39.61
N GLY A 119 -6.33 -28.54 39.47
CA GLY A 119 -6.21 -27.71 38.27
C GLY A 119 -4.84 -27.60 37.65
N SER A 120 -4.25 -28.67 37.12
CA SER A 120 -3.16 -28.61 36.18
C SER A 120 -3.65 -29.08 34.81
N GLU A 121 -4.06 -28.15 33.96
CA GLU A 121 -4.32 -28.42 32.55
C GLU A 121 -3.04 -28.92 31.85
N ARG A 122 -2.78 -30.22 31.91
CA ARG A 122 -1.79 -30.86 31.05
C ARG A 122 -2.35 -30.94 29.64
N GLY A 123 -1.77 -30.21 28.70
CA GLY A 123 -2.13 -30.30 27.29
C GLY A 123 -1.85 -31.69 26.74
N ALA A 124 -2.89 -32.44 26.33
CA ALA A 124 -2.77 -33.77 25.73
C ALA A 124 -2.68 -33.74 24.19
N SER A 125 -2.51 -32.56 23.59
CA SER A 125 -2.44 -32.43 22.14
C SER A 125 -1.00 -32.44 21.65
N THR A 126 -0.68 -33.31 20.69
CA THR A 126 0.65 -33.42 20.07
C THR A 126 0.88 -32.33 19.01
N ILE A 127 2.14 -32.14 18.60
CA ILE A 127 2.55 -31.27 17.47
C ILE A 127 1.77 -31.66 16.19
N THR A 128 1.64 -32.97 15.91
CA THR A 128 0.91 -33.47 14.76
C THR A 128 -0.57 -33.09 14.80
N GLN A 129 -1.22 -33.22 15.96
CA GLN A 129 -2.62 -32.81 16.15
C GLN A 129 -2.82 -31.30 15.99
N GLN A 130 -1.91 -30.49 16.48
CA GLN A 130 -1.98 -29.04 16.33
C GLN A 130 -1.84 -28.63 14.86
N LEU A 131 -0.90 -29.23 14.11
CA LEU A 131 -0.75 -29.01 12.68
C LEU A 131 -2.01 -29.43 11.90
N VAL A 132 -2.56 -30.62 12.23
CA VAL A 132 -3.81 -31.12 11.64
C VAL A 132 -4.95 -30.15 11.86
N ARG A 133 -5.14 -29.66 13.07
CA ARG A 133 -6.17 -28.67 13.42
C ARG A 133 -6.00 -27.39 12.59
N ALA A 134 -4.78 -26.93 12.44
CA ALA A 134 -4.50 -25.68 11.74
C ALA A 134 -4.72 -25.76 10.22
N ARG A 135 -4.53 -26.96 9.60
CA ARG A 135 -4.42 -27.05 8.13
C ARG A 135 -5.14 -28.24 7.45
N LEU A 136 -5.45 -29.28 8.18
CA LEU A 136 -5.94 -30.53 7.62
C LEU A 136 -7.30 -30.99 8.19
N LEU A 137 -8.03 -30.06 8.81
CA LEU A 137 -9.45 -30.24 9.16
C LEU A 137 -10.31 -29.31 8.30
N PRO A 138 -11.52 -29.77 7.90
CA PRO A 138 -12.51 -28.92 7.23
C PRO A 138 -12.94 -27.73 8.09
N ALA A 139 -13.33 -26.63 7.44
CA ALA A 139 -13.69 -25.39 8.13
C ALA A 139 -14.90 -25.53 9.08
N ASP A 140 -15.86 -26.34 8.71
CA ASP A 140 -17.05 -26.66 9.53
C ASP A 140 -16.68 -27.41 10.81
N VAL A 141 -15.64 -28.25 10.78
CA VAL A 141 -15.16 -29.02 11.95
C VAL A 141 -14.40 -28.12 12.94
N ILE A 142 -13.79 -27.04 12.48
CA ILE A 142 -13.02 -26.09 13.33
C ILE A 142 -13.83 -24.83 13.68
N ALA A 143 -15.07 -24.73 13.22
CA ALA A 143 -15.95 -23.60 13.55
C ALA A 143 -16.14 -23.44 15.07
N PRO A 144 -16.33 -22.21 15.58
CA PRO A 144 -16.48 -21.97 17.04
C PRO A 144 -17.64 -22.72 17.69
N ASP A 145 -18.68 -23.02 16.93
CA ASP A 145 -19.89 -23.76 17.34
C ASP A 145 -19.82 -25.25 17.05
N ALA A 146 -18.73 -25.76 16.47
CA ALA A 146 -18.57 -27.18 16.17
C ALA A 146 -18.41 -28.03 17.46
N ASP A 147 -18.93 -29.28 17.42
CA ASP A 147 -18.79 -30.21 18.52
C ASP A 147 -17.31 -30.52 18.80
N ARG A 148 -16.87 -30.21 20.02
CA ARG A 148 -15.46 -30.33 20.43
C ARG A 148 -14.98 -31.79 20.46
N TYR A 149 -15.87 -32.74 20.73
CA TYR A 149 -15.53 -34.17 20.81
C TYR A 149 -15.37 -34.75 19.41
N VAL A 150 -16.27 -34.42 18.49
CA VAL A 150 -16.17 -34.79 17.07
C VAL A 150 -14.91 -34.21 16.48
N ARG A 151 -14.63 -32.94 16.71
CA ARG A 151 -13.39 -32.30 16.28
C ARG A 151 -12.17 -33.04 16.83
N LYS A 152 -12.15 -33.37 18.14
CA LYS A 152 -11.00 -34.05 18.75
C LYS A 152 -10.80 -35.46 18.21
N ALA A 153 -11.89 -36.22 17.96
CA ALA A 153 -11.82 -37.50 17.30
C ALA A 153 -11.25 -37.40 15.88
N LYS A 154 -11.72 -36.44 15.09
CA LYS A 154 -11.20 -36.20 13.74
C LYS A 154 -9.75 -35.76 13.76
N GLU A 155 -9.29 -34.93 14.73
CA GLU A 155 -7.88 -34.56 14.95
C GLU A 155 -7.02 -35.83 15.17
N LEU A 156 -7.45 -36.74 16.04
CA LEU A 156 -6.73 -37.99 16.34
C LEU A 156 -6.60 -38.88 15.10
N ILE A 157 -7.70 -39.10 14.39
CA ILE A 157 -7.71 -39.91 13.15
C ILE A 157 -6.80 -39.32 12.12
N GLN A 158 -6.92 -38.02 11.86
CA GLN A 158 -6.14 -37.36 10.83
C GLN A 158 -4.65 -37.23 11.21
N ALA A 159 -4.31 -37.07 12.47
CA ALA A 159 -2.93 -37.08 12.95
C ALA A 159 -2.27 -38.45 12.78
N SER A 160 -3.01 -39.52 13.05
CA SER A 160 -2.54 -40.88 12.78
C SER A 160 -2.33 -41.14 11.29
N ARG A 161 -3.29 -40.72 10.44
CA ARG A 161 -3.18 -40.83 8.98
C ARG A 161 -1.97 -40.03 8.44
N LEU A 162 -1.76 -38.83 8.95
CA LEU A 162 -0.63 -37.99 8.57
C LEU A 162 0.71 -38.65 8.94
N THR A 163 0.84 -39.18 10.17
CA THR A 163 2.07 -39.86 10.60
C THR A 163 2.31 -41.15 9.81
N ALA A 164 1.26 -41.90 9.47
CA ALA A 164 1.36 -43.08 8.62
C ALA A 164 1.76 -42.73 7.16
N ALA A 165 1.29 -41.61 6.62
CA ALA A 165 1.66 -41.12 5.30
C ALA A 165 3.12 -40.62 5.22
N TYR A 166 3.69 -40.19 6.34
CA TYR A 166 5.06 -39.71 6.47
C TYR A 166 5.82 -40.52 7.56
N PRO A 167 6.21 -41.78 7.26
CA PRO A 167 6.82 -42.66 8.25
C PRO A 167 8.28 -42.32 8.50
N GLY A 168 8.75 -42.74 9.67
CA GLY A 168 10.16 -42.64 10.08
C GLY A 168 10.62 -41.22 10.40
N GLU A 169 11.91 -41.09 10.61
CA GLU A 169 12.52 -39.80 11.02
C GLU A 169 12.34 -38.71 9.96
N ALA A 170 12.56 -39.02 8.68
CA ALA A 170 12.36 -38.08 7.60
C ALA A 170 10.90 -37.57 7.51
N GLY A 171 9.92 -38.43 7.83
CA GLY A 171 8.51 -38.03 7.93
C GLY A 171 8.26 -37.10 9.11
N LYS A 172 8.83 -37.39 10.27
CA LYS A 172 8.75 -36.52 11.46
C LYS A 172 9.41 -35.16 11.22
N GLN A 173 10.55 -35.13 10.52
CA GLN A 173 11.20 -33.88 10.13
C GLN A 173 10.29 -33.01 9.24
N ARG A 174 9.58 -33.59 8.27
CA ARG A 174 8.58 -32.87 7.44
C ARG A 174 7.42 -32.33 8.29
N ILE A 175 6.88 -33.12 9.20
CA ILE A 175 5.75 -32.74 10.05
C ILE A 175 6.14 -31.58 10.98
N VAL A 176 7.29 -31.67 11.68
CA VAL A 176 7.72 -30.59 12.59
C VAL A 176 8.09 -29.31 11.82
N THR A 177 8.68 -29.43 10.63
CA THR A 177 8.96 -28.27 9.79
C THR A 177 7.67 -27.56 9.35
N ALA A 178 6.67 -28.33 8.92
CA ALA A 178 5.34 -27.78 8.58
C ALA A 178 4.71 -27.11 9.80
N TYR A 179 4.79 -27.72 10.99
CA TYR A 179 4.31 -27.12 12.24
C TYR A 179 5.02 -25.81 12.57
N LEU A 180 6.34 -25.78 12.56
CA LEU A 180 7.15 -24.59 12.85
C LEU A 180 6.93 -23.45 11.85
N ASN A 181 6.49 -23.76 10.64
CA ASN A 181 6.12 -22.76 9.64
C ASN A 181 4.68 -22.29 9.79
N GLU A 182 3.79 -23.06 10.40
CA GLU A 182 2.35 -22.76 10.43
C GLU A 182 1.88 -22.11 11.73
N ILE A 183 2.41 -22.56 12.87
CA ILE A 183 1.80 -22.23 14.17
C ILE A 183 1.88 -20.74 14.48
N PHE A 184 0.86 -20.24 15.16
CA PHE A 184 0.76 -18.86 15.62
C PHE A 184 1.49 -18.66 16.94
N TYR A 185 2.38 -17.67 16.99
CA TYR A 185 3.21 -17.31 18.15
C TYR A 185 2.73 -16.04 18.88
N GLY A 186 1.57 -15.49 18.54
CA GLY A 186 1.16 -14.16 19.02
C GLY A 186 1.71 -13.01 18.17
N HIS A 187 1.26 -11.78 18.42
CA HIS A 187 1.76 -10.56 17.80
C HIS A 187 1.92 -10.64 16.26
N ASP A 188 0.90 -11.19 15.58
CA ASP A 188 0.87 -11.44 14.14
C ASP A 188 2.01 -12.35 13.60
N ALA A 189 2.77 -13.01 14.49
CA ALA A 189 3.83 -13.93 14.13
C ALA A 189 3.29 -15.33 13.79
N TYR A 190 3.39 -15.72 12.54
CA TYR A 190 3.10 -17.07 12.06
C TYR A 190 4.39 -17.75 11.60
N GLY A 191 4.73 -18.84 12.26
CA GLY A 191 5.98 -19.57 12.09
C GLY A 191 7.12 -19.03 12.95
N ILE A 192 8.05 -19.95 13.29
CA ILE A 192 9.16 -19.70 14.22
C ILE A 192 10.10 -18.60 13.75
N ALA A 193 10.39 -18.51 12.45
CA ALA A 193 11.31 -17.50 11.92
C ALA A 193 10.75 -16.09 11.98
N ALA A 194 9.43 -15.95 11.77
CA ALA A 194 8.72 -14.68 11.98
C ALA A 194 8.72 -14.29 13.46
N ALA A 195 8.45 -15.23 14.34
CA ALA A 195 8.45 -15.00 15.78
C ALA A 195 9.83 -14.56 16.28
N ALA A 196 10.91 -15.22 15.85
CA ALA A 196 12.28 -14.83 16.16
C ALA A 196 12.60 -13.39 15.71
N LYS A 197 12.15 -13.02 14.52
CA LYS A 197 12.34 -11.67 13.97
C LYS A 197 11.55 -10.61 14.72
N ILE A 198 10.27 -10.91 15.04
CA ILE A 198 9.36 -9.96 15.70
C ILE A 198 9.81 -9.72 17.15
N TYR A 199 9.97 -10.79 17.90
CA TYR A 199 10.25 -10.68 19.33
C TYR A 199 11.69 -10.25 19.64
N PHE A 200 12.67 -10.71 18.83
CA PHE A 200 14.09 -10.52 19.13
C PHE A 200 14.91 -9.83 18.05
N GLY A 201 14.31 -9.49 16.89
CA GLY A 201 15.05 -8.96 15.75
C GLY A 201 15.96 -9.98 15.05
N VAL A 202 15.89 -11.25 15.44
CA VAL A 202 16.77 -12.33 14.95
C VAL A 202 16.22 -12.85 13.61
N GLY A 203 17.00 -12.67 12.55
CA GLY A 203 16.64 -13.16 11.21
C GLY A 203 17.16 -14.56 10.87
N ASP A 204 18.15 -15.05 11.61
CA ASP A 204 18.78 -16.35 11.46
C ASP A 204 18.59 -17.14 12.77
N LEU A 205 17.82 -18.23 12.70
CA LEU A 205 17.45 -19.01 13.89
C LEU A 205 18.64 -19.58 14.65
N SER A 206 19.81 -19.78 13.98
CA SER A 206 21.03 -20.25 14.62
C SER A 206 21.62 -19.25 15.64
N LYS A 207 21.19 -18.00 15.58
CA LYS A 207 21.61 -16.90 16.47
C LYS A 207 20.71 -16.72 17.69
N LEU A 208 19.67 -17.52 17.84
CA LEU A 208 18.83 -17.49 19.02
C LEU A 208 19.62 -17.98 20.24
N THR A 209 19.49 -17.28 21.36
CA THR A 209 19.99 -17.77 22.64
C THR A 209 19.14 -18.93 23.15
N ILE A 210 19.64 -19.68 24.13
CA ILE A 210 18.89 -20.77 24.77
C ILE A 210 17.61 -20.26 25.38
N ALA A 211 17.65 -19.11 26.06
CA ALA A 211 16.49 -18.47 26.67
C ALA A 211 15.47 -17.98 25.62
N GLN A 212 15.93 -17.42 24.50
CA GLN A 212 15.07 -16.96 23.42
C GLN A 212 14.35 -18.14 22.74
N ALA A 213 15.07 -19.22 22.43
CA ALA A 213 14.47 -20.41 21.83
C ALA A 213 13.41 -21.04 22.77
N ALA A 214 13.69 -21.13 24.06
CA ALA A 214 12.74 -21.62 25.05
C ALA A 214 11.52 -20.71 25.23
N LEU A 215 11.68 -19.37 25.19
CA LEU A 215 10.56 -18.45 25.22
C LEU A 215 9.64 -18.69 24.02
N LEU A 216 10.21 -18.67 22.78
CA LEU A 216 9.42 -18.86 21.57
C LEU A 216 8.67 -20.19 21.60
N ALA A 217 9.32 -21.30 22.00
CA ALA A 217 8.68 -22.61 22.12
C ALA A 217 7.49 -22.63 23.10
N GLY A 218 7.48 -21.74 24.08
CA GLY A 218 6.41 -21.63 25.07
C GLY A 218 5.16 -20.90 24.60
N LEU A 219 5.26 -20.04 23.58
CA LEU A 219 4.18 -19.15 23.13
C LEU A 219 2.96 -19.88 22.53
N PRO A 220 3.13 -20.95 21.71
CA PRO A 220 2.00 -21.61 21.03
C PRO A 220 0.95 -22.18 21.98
N LYS A 221 1.27 -22.49 23.22
CA LYS A 221 0.32 -22.98 24.23
C LYS A 221 -0.85 -22.01 24.46
N SER A 222 -0.57 -20.70 24.46
CA SER A 222 -1.59 -19.66 24.63
C SER A 222 -1.09 -18.33 24.05
N PRO A 223 -1.03 -18.19 22.72
CA PRO A 223 -0.30 -17.11 22.05
C PRO A 223 -0.73 -15.70 22.46
N SER A 224 -2.03 -15.49 22.67
CA SER A 224 -2.56 -14.20 23.11
C SER A 224 -2.24 -13.87 24.57
N ASN A 225 -2.23 -14.88 25.46
CA ASN A 225 -1.94 -14.67 26.89
C ASN A 225 -0.43 -14.65 27.17
N PHE A 226 0.36 -15.34 26.34
CA PHE A 226 1.81 -15.40 26.47
C PHE A 226 2.53 -14.40 25.58
N ASP A 227 1.81 -13.49 24.89
CA ASP A 227 2.45 -12.43 24.11
C ASP A 227 3.32 -11.55 25.01
N PRO A 228 4.66 -11.57 24.84
CA PRO A 228 5.58 -10.83 25.69
C PRO A 228 5.39 -9.32 25.66
N TYR A 229 4.93 -8.74 24.52
CA TYR A 229 4.67 -7.29 24.41
C TYR A 229 3.59 -6.80 25.38
N ARG A 230 2.64 -7.66 25.78
CA ARG A 230 1.60 -7.31 26.77
C ARG A 230 2.15 -7.00 28.16
N TYR A 231 3.34 -7.50 28.47
CA TYR A 231 3.98 -7.40 29.79
C TYR A 231 5.24 -6.54 29.78
N ALA A 232 5.73 -6.18 28.60
CA ALA A 232 6.97 -5.44 28.45
C ALA A 232 6.84 -4.03 29.03
N VAL A 233 7.87 -3.60 29.76
CA VAL A 233 8.01 -2.26 30.30
C VAL A 233 9.36 -1.69 29.85
N PRO A 234 9.45 -0.36 29.55
CA PRO A 234 10.72 0.25 29.21
C PRO A 234 11.66 0.29 30.42
N ASP A 235 12.92 -0.12 30.25
CA ASP A 235 13.97 0.08 31.25
C ASP A 235 14.54 1.52 31.19
N ALA A 236 15.50 1.83 32.04
CA ALA A 236 16.15 3.13 32.10
C ALA A 236 16.87 3.55 30.79
N LYS A 237 17.11 2.59 29.89
CA LYS A 237 17.70 2.80 28.54
C LYS A 237 16.64 2.82 27.45
N GLY A 238 15.35 2.74 27.80
CA GLY A 238 14.22 2.69 26.86
C GLY A 238 14.01 1.35 26.15
N ARG A 239 14.68 0.26 26.57
CA ARG A 239 14.51 -1.07 26.01
C ARG A 239 13.28 -1.73 26.63
N LEU A 240 12.49 -2.44 25.82
CA LEU A 240 11.32 -3.18 26.27
C LEU A 240 11.76 -4.48 26.99
N VAL A 241 11.60 -4.53 28.29
CA VAL A 241 11.99 -5.67 29.13
C VAL A 241 10.73 -6.33 29.70
N VAL A 242 10.66 -7.65 29.56
CA VAL A 242 9.55 -8.45 30.14
C VAL A 242 9.91 -8.88 31.54
N PRO A 243 9.08 -8.58 32.56
CA PRO A 243 9.36 -8.97 33.96
C PRO A 243 9.47 -10.49 34.13
N GLY A 244 10.38 -10.93 35.01
CA GLY A 244 10.59 -12.37 35.29
C GLY A 244 9.36 -13.12 35.83
N THR A 245 8.41 -12.39 36.41
CA THR A 245 7.14 -12.93 36.91
C THR A 245 6.05 -13.04 35.84
N ALA A 246 6.28 -12.51 34.63
CA ALA A 246 5.31 -12.55 33.56
C ALA A 246 5.07 -14.00 33.07
N PRO A 247 3.83 -14.36 32.72
CA PRO A 247 3.48 -15.70 32.30
C PRO A 247 4.36 -16.32 31.20
N PRO A 248 4.77 -15.57 30.14
CA PRO A 248 5.66 -16.12 29.12
C PRO A 248 7.05 -16.44 29.67
N VAL A 249 7.58 -15.67 30.63
CA VAL A 249 8.89 -15.91 31.24
C VAL A 249 8.82 -17.12 32.18
N VAL A 250 7.77 -17.23 32.98
CA VAL A 250 7.54 -18.43 33.84
C VAL A 250 7.46 -19.69 32.98
N ARG A 251 6.78 -19.63 31.82
CA ARG A 251 6.71 -20.76 30.87
C ARG A 251 8.07 -21.06 30.25
N ARG A 252 8.86 -20.05 29.84
CA ARG A 252 10.22 -20.19 29.38
C ARG A 252 11.09 -20.96 30.40
N ASP A 253 11.02 -20.55 31.66
CA ASP A 253 11.83 -21.14 32.74
C ASP A 253 11.47 -22.60 33.00
N TRP A 254 10.18 -22.93 32.88
CA TRP A 254 9.74 -24.31 32.93
C TRP A 254 10.34 -25.15 31.79
N ILE A 255 10.35 -24.63 30.55
CA ILE A 255 10.93 -25.32 29.40
C ILE A 255 12.43 -25.50 29.60
N LEU A 256 13.16 -24.45 30.02
CA LEU A 256 14.60 -24.52 30.30
C LEU A 256 14.95 -25.63 31.29
N ARG A 257 14.24 -25.75 32.40
CA ARG A 257 14.46 -26.81 33.41
C ARG A 257 14.17 -28.22 32.87
N ASN A 258 13.42 -28.33 31.80
CA ASN A 258 13.06 -29.61 31.19
C ASN A 258 13.88 -29.96 29.92
N LEU A 259 14.73 -29.08 29.46
CA LEU A 259 15.62 -29.35 28.31
C LEU A 259 16.71 -30.39 28.61
N SER A 260 17.02 -30.67 29.88
CA SER A 260 18.04 -31.68 30.27
C SER A 260 17.72 -33.11 29.79
N THR A 261 16.45 -33.39 29.45
CA THR A 261 15.98 -34.69 28.93
C THR A 261 15.66 -34.66 27.44
N SER A 262 16.03 -33.60 26.73
CA SER A 262 15.77 -33.47 25.30
C SER A 262 16.75 -34.32 24.44
N ARG A 263 16.40 -34.50 23.17
CA ARG A 263 17.06 -35.42 22.26
C ARG A 263 18.51 -35.02 21.92
N TRP A 264 18.72 -33.72 21.67
CA TRP A 264 20.00 -33.19 21.19
C TRP A 264 20.65 -32.18 22.12
N THR A 265 19.82 -31.40 22.86
CA THR A 265 20.31 -30.27 23.68
C THR A 265 20.32 -30.68 25.16
N GLN A 266 21.48 -31.02 25.67
CA GLN A 266 21.68 -31.32 27.10
C GLN A 266 22.41 -30.14 27.74
N LEU A 267 21.69 -29.35 28.54
CA LEU A 267 22.29 -28.19 29.20
C LEU A 267 23.09 -28.59 30.43
N SER A 268 24.31 -28.06 30.55
CA SER A 268 25.01 -28.07 31.82
C SER A 268 24.31 -27.17 32.82
N GLN A 269 24.58 -27.38 34.13
CA GLN A 269 23.98 -26.53 35.18
C GLN A 269 24.32 -25.05 34.96
N SER A 270 25.56 -24.73 34.57
CA SER A 270 25.97 -23.36 34.28
C SER A 270 25.24 -22.74 33.10
N GLN A 271 24.97 -23.51 32.04
CA GLN A 271 24.18 -23.04 30.90
C GLN A 271 22.73 -22.81 31.27
N LEU A 272 22.14 -23.67 32.09
CA LEU A 272 20.80 -23.52 32.60
C LEU A 272 20.67 -22.26 33.46
N ASP A 273 21.61 -22.06 34.40
CA ASP A 273 21.58 -20.91 35.30
C ASP A 273 21.76 -19.59 34.50
N ALA A 274 22.65 -19.57 33.52
CA ALA A 274 22.82 -18.43 32.62
C ALA A 274 21.57 -18.13 31.81
N ALA A 275 20.90 -19.15 31.24
CA ALA A 275 19.66 -18.99 30.46
C ALA A 275 18.48 -18.53 31.32
N LEU A 276 18.39 -19.01 32.58
CA LEU A 276 17.36 -18.54 33.51
C LEU A 276 17.57 -17.09 33.95
N ALA A 277 18.84 -16.67 34.09
CA ALA A 277 19.19 -15.29 34.43
C ALA A 277 19.11 -14.32 33.25
N GLU A 278 19.04 -14.80 32.02
CA GLU A 278 18.97 -13.95 30.81
C GLU A 278 17.67 -13.14 30.78
N PRO A 279 17.76 -11.78 30.75
CA PRO A 279 16.57 -10.94 30.69
C PRO A 279 15.90 -11.05 29.30
N VAL A 280 14.58 -11.07 29.28
CA VAL A 280 13.82 -11.03 28.02
C VAL A 280 13.70 -9.58 27.57
N ILE A 281 14.49 -9.22 26.57
CA ILE A 281 14.51 -7.89 25.95
C ILE A 281 13.89 -8.04 24.56
N LEU A 282 12.80 -7.32 24.30
CA LEU A 282 12.11 -7.36 23.02
C LEU A 282 12.74 -6.40 22.01
N ALA A 283 12.69 -6.76 20.75
CA ALA A 283 12.96 -5.84 19.66
C ALA A 283 11.89 -4.73 19.66
N GLY A 284 12.27 -3.50 19.31
CA GLY A 284 11.29 -2.44 19.12
C GLY A 284 10.32 -2.81 17.99
N GLU A 285 9.04 -2.48 18.16
CA GLU A 285 8.06 -2.65 17.10
C GLU A 285 8.53 -1.95 15.83
N GLN A 286 8.61 -2.68 14.73
CA GLN A 286 8.92 -2.14 13.41
C GLN A 286 7.59 -1.91 12.69
N PRO A 287 7.06 -0.68 12.64
CA PRO A 287 5.87 -0.41 11.87
C PRO A 287 6.12 -0.75 10.40
N LEU A 288 5.12 -1.28 9.72
CA LEU A 288 5.18 -1.52 8.29
C LEU A 288 5.48 -0.20 7.58
N SER A 289 6.71 -0.04 7.14
CA SER A 289 7.14 1.14 6.41
C SER A 289 6.99 0.88 4.90
N PHE A 290 6.12 1.64 4.26
CA PHE A 290 6.02 1.67 2.81
C PHE A 290 6.91 2.78 2.25
N LEU A 291 7.66 2.49 1.21
CA LEU A 291 8.15 3.53 0.32
C LEU A 291 6.98 3.98 -0.58
N ALA A 292 6.85 5.27 -0.86
CA ALA A 292 5.72 5.82 -1.63
C ALA A 292 4.32 5.35 -1.12
N PRO A 293 3.97 5.58 0.16
CA PRO A 293 2.82 4.91 0.79
C PRO A 293 1.48 5.19 0.10
N HIS A 294 1.18 6.43 -0.29
CA HIS A 294 -0.07 6.73 -1.03
C HIS A 294 -0.16 5.95 -2.34
N PHE A 295 0.93 5.88 -3.11
CA PHE A 295 1.00 5.08 -4.34
C PHE A 295 0.76 3.59 -4.04
N THR A 296 1.44 3.05 -3.04
CA THR A 296 1.36 1.64 -2.67
C THR A 296 -0.06 1.23 -2.26
N TRP A 297 -0.80 2.11 -1.57
CA TRP A 297 -2.22 1.87 -1.26
C TRP A 297 -3.11 1.91 -2.51
N GLN A 298 -2.83 2.79 -3.47
CA GLN A 298 -3.53 2.80 -4.75
C GLN A 298 -3.23 1.51 -5.56
N VAL A 299 -1.97 1.05 -5.54
CA VAL A 299 -1.57 -0.24 -6.15
C VAL A 299 -2.37 -1.39 -5.55
N ARG A 300 -2.50 -1.47 -4.22
CA ARG A 300 -3.31 -2.51 -3.57
C ARG A 300 -4.74 -2.54 -4.12
N ARG A 301 -5.37 -1.36 -4.25
CA ARG A 301 -6.74 -1.26 -4.82
C ARG A 301 -6.79 -1.75 -6.28
N GLN A 302 -5.78 -1.39 -7.08
CA GLN A 302 -5.69 -1.82 -8.47
C GLN A 302 -5.46 -3.33 -8.60
N VAL A 303 -4.55 -3.91 -7.79
CA VAL A 303 -4.30 -5.35 -7.75
C VAL A 303 -5.57 -6.11 -7.36
N GLN A 304 -6.30 -5.65 -6.34
CA GLN A 304 -7.57 -6.27 -5.96
C GLN A 304 -8.61 -6.23 -7.10
N ALA A 305 -8.69 -5.11 -7.82
CA ALA A 305 -9.59 -4.97 -8.97
C ALA A 305 -9.19 -5.88 -10.15
N ILE A 306 -7.89 -6.10 -10.36
CA ILE A 306 -7.37 -6.98 -11.43
C ILE A 306 -7.61 -8.45 -11.09
N LEU A 307 -7.30 -8.86 -9.87
CA LEU A 307 -7.38 -10.26 -9.46
C LEU A 307 -8.80 -10.69 -9.03
N GLY A 308 -9.69 -9.74 -8.81
CA GLY A 308 -11.07 -9.98 -8.37
C GLY A 308 -11.23 -10.14 -6.86
N PRO A 309 -12.48 -10.23 -6.37
CA PRO A 309 -12.81 -10.20 -4.94
C PRO A 309 -12.32 -11.43 -4.17
N GLY A 310 -12.13 -12.57 -4.84
CA GLY A 310 -11.64 -13.80 -4.21
C GLY A 310 -10.13 -13.83 -3.95
N ALA A 311 -9.36 -12.88 -4.47
CA ALA A 311 -7.92 -12.84 -4.25
C ALA A 311 -7.60 -12.23 -2.88
N SER A 312 -6.77 -12.93 -2.10
CA SER A 312 -6.25 -12.41 -0.84
C SER A 312 -4.91 -11.70 -1.07
N ILE A 313 -4.92 -10.38 -1.05
CA ILE A 313 -3.69 -9.59 -1.25
C ILE A 313 -2.70 -9.79 -0.10
N GLU A 314 -3.18 -10.00 1.11
CA GLU A 314 -2.33 -10.12 2.30
C GLU A 314 -1.69 -11.51 2.47
N THR A 315 -2.22 -12.53 1.79
CA THR A 315 -1.79 -13.93 2.01
C THR A 315 -1.49 -14.69 0.72
N GLY A 316 -1.72 -14.08 -0.45
CA GLY A 316 -1.62 -14.74 -1.76
C GLY A 316 -0.20 -14.86 -2.32
N GLY A 317 0.81 -14.25 -1.68
CA GLY A 317 2.21 -14.38 -2.11
C GLY A 317 2.51 -13.73 -3.46
N TYR A 318 1.76 -12.71 -3.84
CA TYR A 318 1.96 -12.07 -5.14
C TYR A 318 3.23 -11.21 -5.16
N THR A 319 3.86 -11.14 -6.32
CA THR A 319 4.89 -10.15 -6.62
C THR A 319 4.32 -9.17 -7.65
N VAL A 320 4.29 -7.89 -7.29
CA VAL A 320 3.70 -6.82 -8.11
C VAL A 320 4.80 -5.87 -8.57
N ILE A 321 5.02 -5.79 -9.88
CA ILE A 321 5.87 -4.78 -10.50
C ILE A 321 4.99 -3.59 -10.89
N THR A 322 5.36 -2.41 -10.43
CA THR A 322 4.56 -1.19 -10.63
C THR A 322 5.14 -0.27 -11.68
N THR A 323 4.44 0.80 -11.98
CA THR A 323 4.90 1.86 -12.90
C THR A 323 5.80 2.90 -12.23
N LEU A 324 5.93 2.89 -10.89
CA LEU A 324 6.64 3.92 -10.14
C LEU A 324 8.12 4.02 -10.52
N ASP A 325 8.56 5.22 -10.83
CA ASP A 325 9.98 5.56 -10.91
C ASP A 325 10.45 6.06 -9.54
N TRP A 326 11.28 5.27 -8.85
CA TRP A 326 11.69 5.58 -7.49
C TRP A 326 12.42 6.94 -7.39
N ARG A 327 13.21 7.31 -8.40
CA ARG A 327 13.87 8.63 -8.44
C ARG A 327 12.86 9.77 -8.57
N ALA A 328 11.87 9.61 -9.45
CA ALA A 328 10.81 10.61 -9.60
C ALA A 328 10.00 10.77 -8.31
N GLN A 329 9.70 9.66 -7.63
CA GLN A 329 8.99 9.67 -6.35
C GLN A 329 9.78 10.41 -5.25
N GLN A 330 11.07 10.10 -5.11
CA GLN A 330 11.93 10.79 -4.14
C GLN A 330 12.01 12.31 -4.40
N LEU A 331 12.05 12.73 -5.67
CA LEU A 331 12.01 14.14 -6.02
C LEU A 331 10.65 14.78 -5.67
N ALA A 332 9.53 14.08 -5.89
CA ALA A 332 8.21 14.58 -5.51
C ALA A 332 8.10 14.80 -4.00
N GLU A 333 8.49 13.80 -3.20
CA GLU A 333 8.51 13.90 -1.74
C GLU A 333 9.45 14.98 -1.23
N LYS A 334 10.66 15.08 -1.80
CA LYS A 334 11.63 16.14 -1.49
C LYS A 334 11.02 17.53 -1.66
N TRP A 335 10.45 17.81 -2.84
CA TRP A 335 9.96 19.14 -3.16
C TRP A 335 8.67 19.47 -2.42
N LEU A 336 7.78 18.50 -2.20
CA LEU A 336 6.59 18.70 -1.35
C LEU A 336 6.99 19.01 0.10
N ALA A 337 7.94 18.29 0.67
CA ALA A 337 8.43 18.57 2.02
C ALA A 337 9.08 19.97 2.09
N ALA A 338 9.85 20.36 1.08
CA ALA A 338 10.48 21.68 1.01
C ALA A 338 9.46 22.82 0.88
N GLY A 339 8.40 22.64 0.05
CA GLY A 339 7.43 23.70 -0.24
C GLY A 339 6.24 23.77 0.71
N ALA A 340 5.79 22.64 1.28
CA ALA A 340 4.60 22.61 2.12
C ALA A 340 4.91 22.36 3.62
N ILE A 341 5.99 21.66 3.96
CA ILE A 341 6.35 21.43 5.37
C ILE A 341 7.32 22.50 5.89
N ALA A 342 8.44 22.73 5.20
CA ALA A 342 9.49 23.61 5.71
C ALA A 342 9.02 25.03 6.06
N PRO A 343 8.11 25.71 5.30
CA PRO A 343 7.61 27.03 5.65
C PRO A 343 6.85 27.08 6.97
N ASN A 344 6.24 25.99 7.40
CA ASN A 344 5.40 25.90 8.60
C ASN A 344 6.17 25.48 9.85
N LEU A 345 7.45 25.12 9.73
CA LEU A 345 8.33 24.77 10.84
C LEU A 345 8.96 26.03 11.49
N LYS A 346 9.37 25.90 12.76
CA LYS A 346 10.22 26.92 13.41
C LYS A 346 11.50 27.15 12.59
N PRO A 347 12.09 28.37 12.56
CA PRO A 347 13.20 28.71 11.67
C PRO A 347 14.38 27.74 11.71
N LYS A 348 14.82 27.29 12.90
CA LYS A 348 15.92 26.33 13.08
C LYS A 348 15.60 24.96 12.47
N ALA A 349 14.38 24.43 12.71
CA ALA A 349 13.93 23.14 12.17
C ALA A 349 13.74 23.21 10.65
N SER A 350 13.17 24.30 10.14
CA SER A 350 13.04 24.53 8.69
C SER A 350 14.41 24.54 7.99
N ALA A 351 15.38 25.30 8.55
CA ALA A 351 16.73 25.34 7.99
C ALA A 351 17.41 23.97 8.03
N ALA A 352 17.21 23.18 9.08
CA ALA A 352 17.71 21.82 9.18
C ALA A 352 17.09 20.90 8.10
N LEU A 353 15.77 20.95 7.94
CA LEU A 353 15.07 20.18 6.90
C LEU A 353 15.55 20.56 5.49
N LEU A 354 15.65 21.87 5.17
CA LEU A 354 16.12 22.31 3.86
C LEU A 354 17.57 21.90 3.57
N ARG A 355 18.42 21.80 4.60
CA ARG A 355 19.78 21.27 4.45
C ARG A 355 19.77 19.76 4.18
N SER A 356 19.00 18.98 4.95
CA SER A 356 18.90 17.52 4.73
C SER A 356 18.35 17.16 3.35
N LEU A 357 17.42 17.96 2.83
CA LEU A 357 16.88 17.84 1.49
C LEU A 357 17.82 18.38 0.39
N LYS A 358 18.99 18.91 0.76
CA LYS A 358 19.96 19.51 -0.17
C LYS A 358 19.35 20.61 -1.05
N ILE A 359 18.50 21.47 -0.48
CA ILE A 359 17.89 22.60 -1.21
C ILE A 359 18.89 23.73 -1.36
N GLY A 360 19.10 24.18 -2.61
CA GLY A 360 20.01 25.26 -2.96
C GLY A 360 19.52 26.64 -2.49
N SER A 361 20.43 27.62 -2.45
CA SER A 361 20.13 28.99 -1.99
C SER A 361 19.06 29.70 -2.83
N GLY A 362 19.07 29.48 -4.15
CA GLY A 362 18.07 30.06 -5.07
C GLY A 362 16.65 29.62 -4.73
N ASP A 363 16.46 28.32 -4.47
CA ASP A 363 15.14 27.76 -4.14
C ASP A 363 14.69 28.13 -2.72
N ARG A 364 15.62 28.30 -1.77
CA ARG A 364 15.27 28.75 -0.40
C ARG A 364 14.57 30.10 -0.36
N ARG A 365 14.80 30.98 -1.34
CA ARG A 365 14.18 32.32 -1.38
C ARG A 365 12.67 32.20 -1.50
N TRP A 366 12.15 31.47 -2.49
CA TRP A 366 10.71 31.32 -2.70
C TRP A 366 10.08 30.46 -1.59
N ILE A 367 10.78 29.43 -1.08
CA ILE A 367 10.29 28.60 0.04
C ILE A 367 10.09 29.47 1.29
N ASN A 368 11.05 30.33 1.62
CA ASN A 368 10.94 31.24 2.78
C ASN A 368 9.82 32.28 2.59
N ALA A 369 9.53 32.69 1.36
CA ALA A 369 8.40 33.59 1.08
C ALA A 369 7.02 32.95 1.36
N LEU A 370 6.95 31.62 1.49
CA LEU A 370 5.72 30.90 1.86
C LEU A 370 5.46 30.89 3.38
N ARG A 371 6.38 31.37 4.21
CA ARG A 371 6.17 31.50 5.66
C ARG A 371 4.99 32.41 5.96
N GLY A 372 4.09 31.94 6.85
CA GLY A 372 2.87 32.68 7.21
C GLY A 372 1.82 32.76 6.10
N LYS A 373 1.97 31.97 5.01
CA LYS A 373 0.95 31.87 3.97
C LYS A 373 -0.16 30.88 4.29
N ASP A 374 -0.04 30.15 5.39
CA ASP A 374 -1.05 29.21 5.91
C ASP A 374 -1.43 28.09 4.92
N LEU A 375 -0.44 27.61 4.18
CA LEU A 375 -0.52 26.46 3.28
C LEU A 375 0.24 25.30 3.93
N HIS A 376 -0.45 24.23 4.27
CA HIS A 376 0.11 23.17 5.10
C HIS A 376 0.34 21.85 4.37
N ASN A 377 -0.35 21.61 3.25
CA ASN A 377 -0.25 20.36 2.53
C ASN A 377 -0.04 20.57 1.03
N GLY A 378 0.29 19.47 0.33
CA GLY A 378 0.45 19.46 -1.12
C GLY A 378 0.46 18.03 -1.63
N ALA A 379 0.06 17.86 -2.89
CA ALA A 379 0.06 16.59 -3.59
C ALA A 379 0.65 16.74 -4.99
N MET A 380 1.33 15.68 -5.47
CA MET A 380 1.99 15.69 -6.76
C MET A 380 1.78 14.37 -7.50
N VAL A 381 1.49 14.48 -8.80
CA VAL A 381 1.40 13.34 -9.71
C VAL A 381 2.27 13.63 -10.93
N ALA A 382 3.10 12.66 -11.32
CA ALA A 382 3.81 12.67 -12.59
C ALA A 382 3.48 11.37 -13.33
N LEU A 383 3.17 11.47 -14.63
CA LEU A 383 2.85 10.31 -15.46
C LEU A 383 3.42 10.43 -16.87
N ASP A 384 3.66 9.28 -17.48
CA ASP A 384 3.93 9.18 -18.92
C ASP A 384 2.58 9.14 -19.66
N TYR A 385 2.28 10.18 -20.40
CA TYR A 385 0.99 10.33 -21.06
C TYR A 385 0.80 9.43 -22.31
N ARG A 386 1.87 8.80 -22.84
CA ARG A 386 1.77 7.82 -23.93
C ARG A 386 1.32 6.44 -23.43
N THR A 387 1.75 6.06 -22.24
CA THR A 387 1.47 4.72 -21.67
C THR A 387 0.43 4.76 -20.57
N GLY A 388 0.21 5.92 -19.97
CA GLY A 388 -0.59 6.08 -18.74
C GLY A 388 0.15 5.71 -17.46
N ASP A 389 1.44 5.36 -17.53
CA ASP A 389 2.23 4.95 -16.37
C ASP A 389 2.38 6.09 -15.36
N VAL A 390 1.91 5.88 -14.14
CA VAL A 390 2.10 6.82 -13.04
C VAL A 390 3.51 6.63 -12.47
N LEU A 391 4.39 7.63 -12.70
CA LEU A 391 5.81 7.57 -12.38
C LEU A 391 6.13 8.08 -10.97
N ALA A 392 5.36 9.06 -10.48
CA ALA A 392 5.42 9.55 -9.13
C ALA A 392 4.02 9.90 -8.62
N TYR A 393 3.78 9.63 -7.36
CA TYR A 393 2.49 9.85 -6.75
C TYR A 393 2.63 10.12 -5.25
N ALA A 394 2.46 11.35 -4.86
CA ALA A 394 2.47 11.77 -3.46
C ALA A 394 1.13 12.44 -3.13
N GLY A 395 0.33 11.81 -2.31
CA GLY A 395 -1.00 12.31 -1.91
C GLY A 395 -0.97 13.35 -0.80
N SER A 396 0.15 13.47 -0.09
CA SER A 396 0.42 14.52 0.91
C SER A 396 1.89 14.91 0.92
N ALA A 397 2.21 16.01 1.59
CA ALA A 397 3.59 16.50 1.71
C ALA A 397 4.49 15.64 2.63
N GLY A 398 3.91 14.68 3.36
CA GLY A 398 4.69 13.79 4.20
C GLY A 398 3.82 12.79 4.97
N TYR A 399 3.69 11.59 4.43
CA TYR A 399 2.81 10.52 4.97
C TYR A 399 3.11 10.14 6.42
N TYR A 400 4.38 10.10 6.80
CA TYR A 400 4.83 9.69 8.14
C TYR A 400 5.04 10.86 9.11
N ARG A 401 4.66 12.09 8.73
CA ARG A 401 4.81 13.28 9.58
C ARG A 401 3.62 13.48 10.50
N GLU A 402 3.29 12.43 11.26
CA GLU A 402 2.22 12.49 12.27
C GLU A 402 2.53 13.48 13.40
N ASP A 403 3.82 13.76 13.63
CA ASP A 403 4.28 14.82 14.53
C ASP A 403 3.75 16.23 14.15
N LEU A 404 3.35 16.42 12.90
CA LEU A 404 2.78 17.67 12.37
C LEU A 404 1.29 17.59 12.11
N ALA A 405 0.66 16.45 12.40
CA ALA A 405 -0.74 16.20 12.05
C ALA A 405 -1.66 17.28 12.67
N SER A 406 -2.57 17.77 11.85
CA SER A 406 -3.58 18.76 12.22
C SER A 406 -4.73 18.70 11.18
N ARG A 407 -5.85 19.42 11.44
CA ARG A 407 -6.93 19.54 10.42
C ARG A 407 -6.43 20.09 9.09
N LYS A 408 -5.43 20.99 9.09
CA LYS A 408 -4.85 21.56 7.88
C LYS A 408 -3.80 20.66 7.22
N PHE A 409 -3.19 19.76 7.99
CA PHE A 409 -2.23 18.78 7.51
C PHE A 409 -2.59 17.40 8.02
N GLU A 410 -3.27 16.62 7.21
CA GLU A 410 -3.55 15.21 7.43
C GLU A 410 -2.58 14.36 6.62
N PRO A 411 -1.53 13.79 7.26
CA PRO A 411 -0.46 13.08 6.55
C PRO A 411 -0.93 11.93 5.66
N LYS A 412 -1.92 11.18 6.13
CA LYS A 412 -2.44 9.98 5.44
C LYS A 412 -3.55 10.27 4.43
N TYR A 413 -4.07 11.50 4.39
CA TYR A 413 -5.09 11.88 3.42
C TYR A 413 -4.51 11.99 2.01
N ASP A 414 -5.04 11.20 1.08
CA ASP A 414 -4.62 11.18 -0.32
C ASP A 414 -5.35 12.27 -1.13
N ALA A 415 -4.78 13.47 -1.17
CA ALA A 415 -5.32 14.57 -1.94
C ALA A 415 -5.13 14.42 -3.47
N ALA A 416 -4.28 13.48 -3.93
CA ALA A 416 -4.03 13.27 -5.36
C ALA A 416 -5.09 12.43 -6.06
N GLY A 417 -5.61 11.39 -5.39
CA GLY A 417 -6.49 10.40 -5.99
C GLY A 417 -7.81 10.16 -5.29
N ASP A 418 -7.83 10.27 -3.95
CA ASP A 418 -9.07 10.10 -3.17
C ASP A 418 -9.73 11.46 -2.91
N GLY A 419 -8.94 12.50 -2.69
CA GLY A 419 -9.42 13.86 -2.55
C GLY A 419 -9.78 14.51 -3.89
N ALA A 420 -10.72 15.43 -3.84
CA ALA A 420 -11.02 16.31 -4.95
C ALA A 420 -10.72 17.75 -4.55
N ARG A 421 -10.27 18.56 -5.50
CA ARG A 421 -9.83 19.93 -5.29
C ARG A 421 -10.36 20.85 -6.39
N GLN A 422 -10.62 22.09 -6.06
CA GLN A 422 -10.99 23.07 -7.08
C GLN A 422 -9.78 23.39 -7.95
N PRO A 423 -9.83 23.11 -9.26
CA PRO A 423 -8.72 23.38 -10.15
C PRO A 423 -8.50 24.87 -10.42
N GLY A 424 -9.51 25.70 -10.14
CA GLY A 424 -9.49 27.11 -10.49
C GLY A 424 -9.16 27.30 -11.98
N SER A 425 -8.34 28.29 -12.29
CA SER A 425 -7.96 28.59 -13.68
C SER A 425 -7.19 27.49 -14.41
N ALA A 426 -6.72 26.44 -13.72
CA ALA A 426 -6.15 25.25 -14.39
C ALA A 426 -7.23 24.44 -15.15
N TRP A 427 -8.49 24.71 -14.93
CA TRP A 427 -9.60 24.15 -15.66
C TRP A 427 -9.79 24.75 -17.07
N LYS A 428 -9.43 26.03 -17.26
CA LYS A 428 -9.70 26.78 -18.50
C LYS A 428 -9.21 26.10 -19.79
N PRO A 429 -8.05 25.43 -19.84
CA PRO A 429 -7.62 24.68 -21.03
C PRO A 429 -8.63 23.61 -21.48
N ILE A 430 -9.37 22.98 -20.55
CA ILE A 430 -10.42 22.01 -20.91
C ILE A 430 -11.61 22.71 -21.58
N VAL A 431 -12.03 23.88 -21.10
CA VAL A 431 -13.08 24.68 -21.70
C VAL A 431 -12.68 25.13 -23.11
N TYR A 432 -11.47 25.70 -23.27
CA TYR A 432 -11.03 26.23 -24.55
C TYR A 432 -10.67 25.12 -25.56
N SER A 433 -10.10 24.01 -25.14
CA SER A 433 -9.90 22.86 -26.04
C SER A 433 -11.24 22.31 -26.56
N SER A 434 -12.28 22.31 -25.72
CA SER A 434 -13.63 21.99 -26.14
C SER A 434 -14.20 23.00 -27.14
N ALA A 435 -13.88 24.30 -26.96
CA ALA A 435 -14.28 25.35 -27.87
C ALA A 435 -13.61 25.24 -29.25
N PHE A 436 -12.33 24.89 -29.27
CA PHE A 436 -11.58 24.66 -30.50
C PHE A 436 -12.06 23.40 -31.22
N ASP A 437 -12.28 22.32 -30.48
CA ASP A 437 -12.74 21.03 -31.01
C ASP A 437 -14.16 21.12 -31.63
N THR A 438 -15.02 21.92 -31.04
CA THR A 438 -16.39 22.19 -31.58
C THR A 438 -16.41 23.32 -32.62
N ARG A 439 -15.23 23.90 -32.96
CA ARG A 439 -15.06 25.03 -33.90
C ARG A 439 -15.89 26.28 -33.52
N ARG A 440 -16.27 26.45 -32.25
CA ARG A 440 -16.97 27.61 -31.73
C ARG A 440 -16.06 28.81 -31.51
N LEU A 441 -14.78 28.57 -31.27
CA LEU A 441 -13.75 29.58 -31.13
C LEU A 441 -12.45 29.11 -31.81
N THR A 442 -11.61 30.10 -32.15
CA THR A 442 -10.21 29.92 -32.56
C THR A 442 -9.31 30.78 -31.67
N PRO A 443 -7.98 30.55 -31.65
CA PRO A 443 -7.03 31.43 -30.94
C PRO A 443 -7.17 32.92 -31.31
N GLY A 444 -7.55 33.21 -32.55
CA GLY A 444 -7.75 34.56 -33.08
C GLY A 444 -9.17 35.13 -32.83
N SER A 445 -10.09 34.36 -32.26
CA SER A 445 -11.45 34.88 -31.94
C SER A 445 -11.33 35.96 -30.86
N LEU A 446 -12.20 36.98 -30.95
CA LEU A 446 -12.35 38.05 -29.96
C LEU A 446 -13.39 37.68 -28.92
N LEU A 447 -13.06 37.91 -27.66
CA LEU A 447 -13.99 37.86 -26.52
C LEU A 447 -13.90 39.18 -25.77
N LEU A 448 -15.03 39.66 -25.25
CA LEU A 448 -15.07 40.89 -24.50
C LEU A 448 -14.66 40.65 -23.04
N ASP A 449 -13.64 41.38 -22.59
CA ASP A 449 -13.13 41.44 -21.23
C ASP A 449 -13.57 42.76 -20.59
N ILE A 450 -14.85 42.84 -20.22
CA ILE A 450 -15.50 44.01 -19.62
C ILE A 450 -16.38 43.56 -18.45
N ALA A 451 -16.61 44.41 -17.47
CA ALA A 451 -17.53 44.15 -16.38
C ALA A 451 -18.86 43.67 -16.92
N THR A 452 -19.30 42.52 -16.47
CA THR A 452 -20.51 41.86 -16.99
C THR A 452 -21.19 41.13 -15.86
N GLU A 453 -22.50 41.39 -15.70
CA GLU A 453 -23.37 40.57 -14.87
C GLU A 453 -23.88 39.37 -15.70
N PHE A 454 -23.59 38.17 -15.24
CA PHE A 454 -24.02 36.91 -15.89
C PHE A 454 -25.32 36.35 -15.32
N GLY A 455 -26.05 37.14 -14.59
CA GLY A 455 -27.36 36.85 -14.00
C GLY A 455 -27.30 36.69 -12.47
N LYS A 456 -28.45 37.01 -11.83
CA LYS A 456 -28.64 36.96 -10.38
C LYS A 456 -27.59 37.75 -9.56
N GLY A 457 -27.14 38.88 -10.09
CA GLY A 457 -26.15 39.75 -9.46
C GLY A 457 -24.70 39.20 -9.48
N TRP A 458 -24.46 38.08 -10.21
CA TRP A 458 -23.11 37.52 -10.31
C TRP A 458 -22.28 38.23 -11.38
N ALA A 459 -21.38 39.10 -10.93
CA ALA A 459 -20.46 39.88 -11.78
C ALA A 459 -18.98 39.55 -11.47
N PRO A 460 -18.47 38.42 -11.96
CA PRO A 460 -17.09 38.04 -11.74
C PRO A 460 -16.13 39.01 -12.44
N ARG A 461 -14.95 39.19 -11.82
CA ARG A 461 -13.86 40.03 -12.35
C ARG A 461 -12.60 39.21 -12.55
N ASP A 462 -11.69 39.73 -13.36
CA ASP A 462 -10.34 39.20 -13.48
C ASP A 462 -9.54 39.44 -12.19
N ALA A 463 -8.47 38.67 -12.00
CA ALA A 463 -7.67 38.71 -10.76
C ALA A 463 -7.01 40.09 -10.52
N ASP A 464 -6.71 40.82 -11.58
CA ASP A 464 -6.11 42.16 -11.53
C ASP A 464 -7.15 43.30 -11.58
N GLN A 465 -8.44 42.96 -11.65
CA GLN A 465 -9.58 43.90 -11.70
C GLN A 465 -9.58 44.83 -12.92
N LEU A 466 -8.79 44.55 -13.96
CA LEU A 466 -8.71 45.37 -15.17
C LEU A 466 -9.72 44.92 -16.20
N GLU A 467 -10.22 45.85 -16.98
CA GLU A 467 -11.08 45.64 -18.16
C GLU A 467 -10.27 45.96 -19.41
N ARG A 468 -10.19 45.03 -20.35
CA ARG A 468 -9.34 45.12 -21.55
C ARG A 468 -10.11 45.32 -22.84
N GLY A 469 -11.45 45.29 -22.75
CA GLY A 469 -12.30 45.35 -23.96
C GLY A 469 -12.17 44.07 -24.79
N PRO A 470 -12.11 44.18 -26.12
CA PRO A 470 -11.90 43.01 -26.99
C PRO A 470 -10.52 42.41 -26.83
N VAL A 471 -10.45 41.11 -26.45
CA VAL A 471 -9.18 40.37 -26.30
C VAL A 471 -9.21 39.13 -27.19
N LEU A 472 -8.07 38.77 -27.75
CA LEU A 472 -7.89 37.50 -28.44
C LEU A 472 -7.98 36.34 -27.47
N VAL A 473 -8.61 35.24 -27.85
CA VAL A 473 -8.69 34.00 -27.06
C VAL A 473 -7.31 33.54 -26.62
N ARG A 474 -6.28 33.63 -27.49
CA ARG A 474 -4.90 33.35 -27.12
C ARG A 474 -4.46 34.12 -25.88
N LYS A 475 -4.69 35.44 -25.86
CA LYS A 475 -4.32 36.31 -24.74
C LYS A 475 -5.19 36.02 -23.49
N ALA A 476 -6.48 35.75 -23.68
CA ALA A 476 -7.39 35.38 -22.59
C ALA A 476 -6.90 34.14 -21.83
N ILE A 477 -6.40 33.11 -22.53
CA ILE A 477 -5.85 31.89 -21.93
C ILE A 477 -4.49 32.18 -21.25
N GLN A 478 -3.57 32.90 -21.94
CA GLN A 478 -2.24 33.22 -21.44
C GLN A 478 -2.30 34.05 -20.15
N TYR A 479 -3.13 35.09 -20.12
CA TYR A 479 -3.33 35.95 -18.94
C TYR A 479 -4.38 35.40 -17.97
N SER A 480 -4.94 34.24 -18.27
CA SER A 480 -5.87 33.55 -17.36
C SER A 480 -7.14 34.34 -17.01
N LEU A 481 -7.64 35.12 -17.96
CA LEU A 481 -8.79 36.00 -17.76
C LEU A 481 -10.05 35.21 -17.44
N ASN A 482 -10.87 35.70 -16.49
CA ASN A 482 -12.08 35.03 -16.03
C ASN A 482 -13.29 35.33 -16.91
N VAL A 483 -13.52 36.62 -17.19
CA VAL A 483 -14.70 37.06 -17.99
C VAL A 483 -14.67 36.42 -19.38
N PRO A 484 -13.55 36.43 -20.12
CA PRO A 484 -13.47 35.75 -21.42
C PRO A 484 -13.68 34.22 -21.31
N ALA A 485 -13.19 33.56 -20.22
CA ALA A 485 -13.42 32.12 -20.03
C ALA A 485 -14.90 31.78 -19.82
N ILE A 486 -15.64 32.62 -19.10
CA ILE A 486 -17.09 32.49 -18.89
C ILE A 486 -17.82 32.64 -20.23
N ARG A 487 -17.44 33.64 -21.03
CA ARG A 487 -18.00 33.83 -22.39
C ARG A 487 -17.66 32.65 -23.33
N ALA A 488 -16.46 32.05 -23.17
CA ALA A 488 -16.12 30.83 -23.92
C ALA A 488 -17.05 29.68 -23.55
N LEU A 489 -17.32 29.44 -22.26
CA LEU A 489 -18.29 28.42 -21.82
C LEU A 489 -19.71 28.71 -22.32
N GLN A 490 -20.16 29.97 -22.32
CA GLN A 490 -21.44 30.36 -22.89
C GLN A 490 -21.56 29.95 -24.38
N ARG A 491 -20.49 30.17 -25.17
CA ARG A 491 -20.50 29.84 -26.61
C ARG A 491 -20.42 28.35 -26.88
N VAL A 492 -19.74 27.59 -26.04
CA VAL A 492 -19.56 26.13 -26.21
C VAL A 492 -20.73 25.35 -25.62
N GLY A 493 -21.23 25.80 -24.48
CA GLY A 493 -22.26 25.15 -23.69
C GLY A 493 -21.71 24.16 -22.66
N SER A 494 -22.26 24.17 -21.46
CA SER A 494 -21.81 23.33 -20.34
C SER A 494 -21.91 21.83 -20.64
N ASN A 495 -22.91 21.39 -21.40
CA ASN A 495 -23.02 19.98 -21.81
C ASN A 495 -21.82 19.50 -22.63
N ALA A 496 -21.43 20.29 -23.65
CA ALA A 496 -20.30 19.92 -24.52
C ALA A 496 -18.97 19.82 -23.74
N VAL A 497 -18.76 20.76 -22.78
CA VAL A 497 -17.58 20.72 -21.92
C VAL A 497 -17.62 19.53 -20.96
N ALA A 498 -18.79 19.20 -20.38
CA ALA A 498 -18.95 18.03 -19.53
C ALA A 498 -18.68 16.71 -20.28
N ASP A 499 -19.14 16.61 -21.52
CA ASP A 499 -18.91 15.43 -22.37
C ASP A 499 -17.42 15.30 -22.74
N ARG A 500 -16.71 16.40 -23.02
CA ARG A 500 -15.26 16.40 -23.25
C ARG A 500 -14.50 16.04 -21.97
N ALA A 501 -14.91 16.59 -20.81
CA ALA A 501 -14.32 16.24 -19.52
C ALA A 501 -14.39 14.73 -19.25
N ALA A 502 -15.51 14.09 -19.54
CA ALA A 502 -15.66 12.64 -19.42
C ALA A 502 -14.70 11.89 -20.36
N LYS A 503 -14.50 12.35 -21.61
CA LYS A 503 -13.53 11.76 -22.54
C LYS A 503 -12.08 11.98 -22.07
N PHE A 504 -11.77 13.11 -21.44
CA PHE A 504 -10.50 13.33 -20.74
C PHE A 504 -10.36 12.50 -19.48
N GLY A 505 -11.40 11.77 -19.06
CA GLY A 505 -11.41 10.93 -17.85
C GLY A 505 -11.54 11.70 -16.55
N ILE A 506 -11.98 12.94 -16.61
CA ILE A 506 -12.17 13.79 -15.44
C ILE A 506 -13.51 13.43 -14.78
N ARG A 507 -13.44 13.18 -13.48
CA ARG A 507 -14.60 12.91 -12.63
C ARG A 507 -14.82 14.12 -11.71
N PHE A 508 -15.99 14.72 -11.83
CA PHE A 508 -16.42 15.80 -10.94
C PHE A 508 -16.93 15.24 -9.62
N THR A 509 -16.66 15.91 -8.52
CA THR A 509 -17.35 15.66 -7.25
C THR A 509 -18.85 15.96 -7.46
N GLY A 510 -19.71 15.00 -7.10
CA GLY A 510 -21.14 15.08 -7.41
C GLY A 510 -21.51 14.79 -8.88
N GLY A 511 -20.53 14.33 -9.69
CA GLY A 511 -20.74 13.87 -11.06
C GLY A 511 -21.05 14.99 -12.07
N ARG A 512 -21.47 14.57 -13.26
CA ARG A 512 -21.84 15.49 -14.37
C ARG A 512 -22.89 16.55 -13.95
N LYS A 513 -23.84 16.14 -13.08
CA LYS A 513 -24.90 17.02 -12.59
C LYS A 513 -24.35 18.22 -11.84
N ALA A 514 -23.35 18.03 -10.98
CA ALA A 514 -22.72 19.12 -10.22
C ALA A 514 -22.07 20.16 -11.14
N PHE A 515 -21.38 19.72 -12.21
CA PHE A 515 -20.81 20.64 -13.21
C PHE A 515 -21.88 21.44 -13.94
N LEU A 516 -23.01 20.81 -14.35
CA LEU A 516 -24.10 21.50 -15.02
C LEU A 516 -24.82 22.50 -14.08
N GLN A 517 -24.98 22.16 -12.80
CA GLN A 517 -25.55 23.03 -11.77
C GLN A 517 -24.68 24.24 -11.45
N ALA A 518 -23.34 24.10 -11.56
CA ALA A 518 -22.43 25.23 -11.42
C ALA A 518 -22.62 26.30 -12.49
N GLY A 519 -23.31 25.96 -13.59
CA GLY A 519 -23.61 26.89 -14.67
C GLY A 519 -22.34 27.53 -15.25
N LEU A 520 -22.37 28.84 -15.47
CA LEU A 520 -21.21 29.56 -16.04
C LEU A 520 -19.99 29.65 -15.09
N ALA A 521 -20.20 29.54 -13.79
CA ALA A 521 -19.07 29.46 -12.83
C ALA A 521 -18.18 28.24 -13.07
N GLY A 522 -18.70 27.17 -13.69
CA GLY A 522 -17.93 26.02 -14.14
C GLY A 522 -16.78 26.38 -15.10
N ALA A 523 -16.83 27.54 -15.79
CA ALA A 523 -15.74 27.99 -16.66
C ALA A 523 -14.43 28.26 -15.95
N ILE A 524 -14.50 28.70 -14.70
CA ILE A 524 -13.33 29.12 -13.90
C ILE A 524 -12.91 28.08 -12.86
N GLY A 525 -13.42 26.83 -12.99
CA GLY A 525 -12.97 25.69 -12.20
C GLY A 525 -13.47 25.68 -10.77
N THR A 526 -14.73 26.00 -10.54
CA THR A 526 -15.40 25.98 -9.22
C THR A 526 -15.80 24.56 -8.78
N VAL A 527 -15.89 23.63 -9.71
CA VAL A 527 -16.25 22.22 -9.42
C VAL A 527 -14.98 21.41 -9.18
N GLU A 528 -14.98 20.66 -8.09
CA GLU A 528 -13.82 19.88 -7.66
C GLU A 528 -13.57 18.68 -8.56
N VAL A 529 -12.29 18.41 -8.83
CA VAL A 529 -11.81 17.27 -9.60
C VAL A 529 -10.58 16.67 -8.90
N ARG A 530 -10.27 15.43 -9.19
CA ARG A 530 -9.08 14.80 -8.64
C ARG A 530 -7.82 15.29 -9.38
N PRO A 531 -6.75 15.64 -8.68
CA PRO A 531 -5.49 16.03 -9.31
C PRO A 531 -4.93 14.99 -10.28
N LEU A 532 -5.05 13.70 -10.00
CA LEU A 532 -4.65 12.62 -10.91
C LEU A 532 -5.41 12.70 -12.26
N ASP A 533 -6.74 12.90 -12.21
CA ASP A 533 -7.56 12.96 -13.43
C ASP A 533 -7.18 14.17 -14.29
N LEU A 534 -6.98 15.33 -13.65
CA LEU A 534 -6.59 16.54 -14.35
C LEU A 534 -5.16 16.45 -14.91
N THR A 535 -4.22 15.82 -14.20
CA THR A 535 -2.86 15.55 -14.71
C THR A 535 -2.93 14.68 -15.97
N SER A 536 -3.75 13.62 -15.96
CA SER A 536 -3.98 12.77 -17.13
C SER A 536 -4.60 13.55 -18.30
N ALA A 537 -5.53 14.46 -18.02
CA ALA A 537 -6.16 15.30 -19.04
C ALA A 537 -5.16 16.27 -19.71
N TYR A 538 -4.24 16.84 -18.91
CA TYR A 538 -3.13 17.64 -19.45
C TYR A 538 -2.20 16.79 -20.30
N GLY A 539 -1.89 15.57 -19.86
CA GLY A 539 -1.13 14.62 -20.67
C GLY A 539 -1.80 14.29 -22.00
N ALA A 540 -3.13 14.17 -22.02
CA ALA A 540 -3.87 13.94 -23.25
C ALA A 540 -3.73 15.11 -24.26
N LEU A 541 -3.67 16.35 -23.80
CA LEU A 541 -3.37 17.51 -24.68
C LEU A 541 -1.97 17.37 -25.28
N GLY A 542 -0.95 16.97 -24.50
CA GLY A 542 0.40 16.68 -24.96
C GLY A 542 0.49 15.51 -25.93
N ASN A 543 -0.46 14.57 -25.83
CA ASN A 543 -0.57 13.37 -26.67
C ASN A 543 -1.50 13.57 -27.88
N GLY A 544 -1.56 14.79 -28.41
CA GLY A 544 -2.40 15.09 -29.59
C GLY A 544 -3.90 14.90 -29.38
N GLY A 545 -4.39 15.08 -28.15
CA GLY A 545 -5.80 14.96 -27.80
C GLY A 545 -6.22 13.53 -27.40
N VAL A 546 -5.30 12.59 -27.36
CA VAL A 546 -5.56 11.20 -27.02
C VAL A 546 -5.21 10.93 -25.55
N ARG A 547 -6.20 10.59 -24.76
CA ARG A 547 -6.03 10.16 -23.39
C ARG A 547 -5.66 8.67 -23.31
N VAL A 548 -4.63 8.34 -22.58
CA VAL A 548 -4.36 6.98 -22.10
C VAL A 548 -4.68 6.92 -20.61
N ALA A 549 -5.46 5.93 -20.19
CA ALA A 549 -5.90 5.84 -18.80
C ALA A 549 -4.71 5.61 -17.85
N PRO A 550 -4.62 6.32 -16.71
CA PRO A 550 -3.58 6.10 -15.73
C PRO A 550 -3.57 4.68 -15.21
N ARG A 551 -2.40 4.08 -15.09
CA ARG A 551 -2.17 2.76 -14.50
C ARG A 551 -0.99 2.79 -13.52
N MET A 552 -1.01 1.87 -12.54
CA MET A 552 0.04 1.77 -11.52
C MET A 552 0.67 0.38 -11.45
N VAL A 553 0.05 -0.64 -12.08
CA VAL A 553 0.51 -2.03 -12.09
C VAL A 553 0.96 -2.39 -13.50
N LEU A 554 2.18 -2.94 -13.63
CA LEU A 554 2.74 -3.46 -14.88
C LEU A 554 2.59 -4.97 -14.97
N GLU A 555 2.92 -5.69 -13.89
CA GLU A 555 2.96 -7.13 -13.87
C GLU A 555 2.57 -7.65 -12.48
N ILE A 556 1.88 -8.78 -12.44
CA ILE A 556 1.63 -9.54 -11.21
C ILE A 556 2.07 -10.98 -11.44
N ARG A 557 2.89 -11.49 -10.53
CA ARG A 557 3.27 -12.90 -10.46
C ARG A 557 2.61 -13.54 -9.26
N ASP A 558 2.31 -14.83 -9.36
CA ASP A 558 1.84 -15.63 -8.24
C ASP A 558 3.02 -16.06 -7.32
N ALA A 559 2.71 -16.80 -6.27
CA ALA A 559 3.69 -17.30 -5.30
C ALA A 559 4.75 -18.24 -5.89
N THR A 560 4.51 -18.80 -7.08
CA THR A 560 5.46 -19.66 -7.81
C THR A 560 6.38 -18.87 -8.74
N GLY A 561 6.13 -17.56 -8.89
CA GLY A 561 6.83 -16.68 -9.82
C GLY A 561 6.23 -16.65 -11.23
N LYS A 562 5.13 -17.36 -11.48
CA LYS A 562 4.44 -17.35 -12.77
C LYS A 562 3.72 -16.02 -12.96
N VAL A 563 3.88 -15.41 -14.14
CA VAL A 563 3.14 -14.20 -14.51
C VAL A 563 1.66 -14.55 -14.70
N ILE A 564 0.79 -13.92 -13.89
CA ILE A 564 -0.67 -14.09 -13.95
C ILE A 564 -1.38 -12.85 -14.49
N TYR A 565 -0.67 -11.72 -14.54
CA TYR A 565 -1.15 -10.50 -15.18
C TYR A 565 0.03 -9.73 -15.76
N GLU A 566 -0.14 -9.28 -16.99
CA GLU A 566 0.71 -8.28 -17.66
C GLU A 566 -0.17 -7.17 -18.17
N ALA A 567 0.24 -5.91 -17.88
CA ALA A 567 -0.58 -4.75 -18.21
C ALA A 567 -0.75 -4.63 -19.74
N PRO A 568 -1.98 -4.63 -20.26
CA PRO A 568 -2.20 -4.42 -21.68
C PRO A 568 -1.74 -3.02 -22.10
N LYS A 569 -1.53 -2.80 -23.39
CA LYS A 569 -1.36 -1.44 -23.92
C LYS A 569 -2.53 -0.58 -23.44
N GLY A 570 -2.22 0.60 -22.90
CA GLY A 570 -3.23 1.47 -22.27
C GLY A 570 -4.40 1.76 -23.21
N LYS A 571 -5.62 1.71 -22.69
CA LYS A 571 -6.82 2.05 -23.47
C LYS A 571 -6.78 3.54 -23.85
N ALA A 572 -6.64 3.81 -25.12
CA ALA A 572 -6.62 5.15 -25.69
C ALA A 572 -8.05 5.65 -25.95
N THR A 573 -8.32 6.92 -25.65
CA THR A 573 -9.59 7.59 -25.92
C THR A 573 -9.33 8.95 -26.55
N ALA A 574 -9.85 9.21 -27.74
CA ALA A 574 -9.82 10.53 -28.34
C ALA A 574 -10.71 11.49 -27.55
N ALA A 575 -10.10 12.39 -26.79
CA ALA A 575 -10.80 13.38 -25.96
C ALA A 575 -11.15 14.62 -26.77
N VAL A 576 -10.21 15.13 -27.58
CA VAL A 576 -10.36 16.22 -28.55
C VAL A 576 -9.57 15.89 -29.80
N SER A 577 -9.81 16.61 -30.90
CA SER A 577 -9.04 16.48 -32.14
C SER A 577 -7.57 16.89 -31.94
N PRO A 578 -6.64 16.36 -32.75
CA PRO A 578 -5.22 16.79 -32.74
C PRO A 578 -5.05 18.30 -32.95
N GLN A 579 -5.91 18.91 -33.75
CA GLN A 579 -5.91 20.34 -34.02
C GLN A 579 -6.25 21.14 -32.77
N ALA A 580 -7.33 20.77 -32.06
CA ALA A 580 -7.74 21.42 -30.81
C ALA A 580 -6.69 21.25 -29.70
N ALA A 581 -6.11 20.06 -29.59
CA ALA A 581 -5.01 19.79 -28.67
C ALA A 581 -3.80 20.66 -28.98
N PHE A 582 -3.37 20.74 -30.24
CA PHE A 582 -2.23 21.55 -30.65
C PHE A 582 -2.46 23.05 -30.40
N LEU A 583 -3.64 23.59 -30.79
CA LEU A 583 -3.97 25.01 -30.56
C LEU A 583 -3.93 25.37 -29.07
N THR A 584 -4.40 24.47 -28.21
CA THR A 584 -4.34 24.65 -26.76
C THR A 584 -2.87 24.58 -26.27
N THR A 585 -2.11 23.60 -26.74
CA THR A 585 -0.69 23.39 -26.39
C THR A 585 0.17 24.60 -26.80
N ASP A 586 0.00 25.12 -28.00
CA ASP A 586 0.75 26.27 -28.52
C ASP A 586 0.50 27.53 -27.66
N ILE A 587 -0.74 27.75 -27.23
CA ILE A 587 -1.05 28.87 -26.34
C ILE A 587 -0.42 28.64 -24.94
N LEU A 588 -0.52 27.44 -24.38
CA LEU A 588 0.02 27.14 -23.05
C LEU A 588 1.56 27.12 -23.04
N GLN A 589 2.21 26.76 -24.15
CA GLN A 589 3.64 26.87 -24.33
C GLN A 589 4.09 28.32 -24.21
N GLY A 590 3.31 29.27 -24.69
CA GLY A 590 3.59 30.70 -24.55
C GLY A 590 3.74 31.15 -23.08
N ASN A 591 3.12 30.45 -22.11
CA ASN A 591 3.26 30.77 -20.67
C ASN A 591 4.66 30.47 -20.13
N THR A 592 5.46 29.68 -20.81
CA THR A 592 6.84 29.35 -20.43
C THR A 592 7.88 30.15 -21.27
N GLN A 593 7.42 31.07 -22.11
CA GLN A 593 8.29 31.88 -23.00
C GLN A 593 8.28 33.35 -22.57
N PRO A 594 9.43 33.93 -22.17
CA PRO A 594 9.53 35.33 -21.72
C PRO A 594 8.99 36.36 -22.69
N LYS A 595 9.20 36.15 -24.01
CA LYS A 595 8.73 37.06 -25.06
C LYS A 595 7.19 37.07 -25.19
N GLN A 596 6.50 35.97 -24.87
CA GLN A 596 5.06 35.85 -25.03
C GLN A 596 4.28 36.16 -23.73
N ASN A 597 4.81 35.73 -22.57
CA ASN A 597 4.21 35.94 -21.27
C ASN A 597 5.31 36.13 -20.20
N PRO A 598 5.84 37.34 -20.01
CA PRO A 598 6.94 37.61 -19.09
C PRO A 598 6.58 37.34 -17.61
N ILE A 599 5.30 37.46 -17.26
CA ILE A 599 4.82 37.28 -15.87
C ILE A 599 4.85 35.81 -15.48
N TRP A 600 4.24 34.93 -16.31
CA TRP A 600 4.17 33.47 -16.00
C TRP A 600 5.49 32.76 -16.24
N SER A 601 6.24 33.17 -17.28
CA SER A 601 7.50 32.53 -17.59
C SER A 601 8.54 32.68 -16.47
N ALA A 602 8.50 33.76 -15.71
CA ALA A 602 9.37 33.93 -14.53
C ALA A 602 9.29 32.78 -13.53
N ALA A 603 8.15 32.09 -13.45
CA ALA A 603 7.94 30.93 -12.56
C ALA A 603 7.84 29.57 -13.28
N LEU A 604 7.62 29.56 -14.60
CA LEU A 604 7.32 28.34 -15.36
C LEU A 604 8.39 27.96 -16.40
N GLU A 605 9.28 28.88 -16.79
CA GLU A 605 10.32 28.59 -17.76
C GLU A 605 11.36 27.63 -17.21
N ILE A 606 11.63 26.52 -17.89
CA ILE A 606 12.67 25.55 -17.53
C ILE A 606 13.84 25.67 -18.51
N ARG A 607 15.04 25.99 -17.98
CA ARG A 607 16.31 26.08 -18.70
C ARG A 607 17.27 25.03 -18.19
N ASN A 608 17.04 23.78 -18.54
CA ASN A 608 17.89 22.66 -18.15
C ASN A 608 18.30 21.74 -19.31
N GLY A 609 18.12 22.20 -20.52
CA GLY A 609 18.71 21.57 -21.70
C GLY A 609 20.21 21.76 -21.76
N PRO A 610 20.91 21.11 -22.72
CA PRO A 610 22.34 21.34 -22.97
C PRO A 610 22.64 22.83 -23.09
N ARG A 611 23.67 23.31 -22.38
CA ARG A 611 24.05 24.75 -22.37
C ARG A 611 22.95 25.70 -21.85
N GLY A 612 22.02 25.22 -21.01
CA GLY A 612 20.93 26.04 -20.46
C GLY A 612 19.82 26.37 -21.46
N GLN A 613 19.65 25.54 -22.48
CA GLN A 613 18.58 25.73 -23.46
C GLN A 613 17.19 25.64 -22.79
N HIS A 614 16.26 26.45 -23.32
CA HIS A 614 14.85 26.41 -22.95
C HIS A 614 14.24 25.03 -23.30
N ARG A 615 13.49 24.46 -22.38
CA ARG A 615 12.73 23.22 -22.58
C ARG A 615 11.29 23.56 -22.96
N PRO A 616 10.81 23.14 -24.15
CA PRO A 616 9.42 23.36 -24.57
C PRO A 616 8.44 22.63 -23.62
N ILE A 617 7.63 23.39 -22.91
CA ILE A 617 6.64 22.92 -21.94
C ILE A 617 5.36 23.75 -22.12
N ALA A 618 4.22 23.08 -22.06
CA ALA A 618 2.91 23.71 -21.95
C ALA A 618 2.45 23.65 -20.49
N ALA A 619 2.15 24.80 -19.88
CA ALA A 619 1.80 24.84 -18.46
C ALA A 619 0.71 25.87 -18.14
N LYS A 620 -0.05 25.62 -17.09
CA LYS A 620 -1.12 26.49 -16.56
C LYS A 620 -1.19 26.44 -15.05
N THR A 621 -1.29 27.60 -14.43
CA THR A 621 -1.55 27.77 -13.01
C THR A 621 -3.06 27.82 -12.74
N GLY A 622 -3.48 27.38 -11.55
CA GLY A 622 -4.85 27.47 -11.06
C GLY A 622 -4.89 27.96 -9.61
N THR A 623 -5.63 29.02 -9.38
CA THR A 623 -5.94 29.54 -8.04
C THR A 623 -7.46 29.51 -7.88
N ALA A 624 -7.92 28.75 -6.90
CA ALA A 624 -9.34 28.72 -6.54
C ALA A 624 -9.74 29.95 -5.71
N ASN A 625 -11.03 30.11 -5.48
CA ASN A 625 -11.54 31.20 -4.65
C ASN A 625 -10.82 31.24 -3.29
N ASP A 626 -10.53 32.45 -2.81
CA ASP A 626 -9.83 32.72 -1.54
C ASP A 626 -8.47 32.02 -1.41
N ALA A 627 -7.84 31.68 -2.52
CA ALA A 627 -6.57 30.96 -2.57
C ALA A 627 -6.56 29.62 -1.79
N ARG A 628 -7.72 28.99 -1.65
CA ARG A 628 -7.92 27.75 -0.90
C ARG A 628 -7.17 26.57 -1.54
N ASP A 629 -7.22 26.48 -2.87
CA ASP A 629 -6.54 25.48 -3.67
C ASP A 629 -5.62 26.19 -4.68
N LEU A 630 -4.34 25.87 -4.64
CA LEU A 630 -3.32 26.36 -5.55
C LEU A 630 -2.79 25.20 -6.36
N ALA A 631 -2.75 25.33 -7.70
CA ALA A 631 -2.35 24.25 -8.56
C ALA A 631 -1.48 24.70 -9.73
N THR A 632 -0.67 23.78 -10.23
CA THR A 632 0.05 23.94 -11.50
C THR A 632 0.06 22.62 -12.24
N TYR A 633 -0.35 22.63 -13.49
CA TYR A 633 -0.34 21.47 -14.37
C TYR A 633 0.43 21.81 -15.65
N GLY A 634 1.16 20.83 -16.15
CA GLY A 634 1.88 21.02 -17.40
C GLY A 634 2.41 19.70 -17.95
N TYR A 635 2.88 19.75 -19.19
CA TYR A 635 3.46 18.60 -19.89
C TYR A 635 4.57 19.04 -20.82
N LEU A 636 5.54 18.13 -21.00
CA LEU A 636 6.65 18.33 -21.94
C LEU A 636 6.21 17.97 -23.35
N ALA A 637 6.92 18.53 -24.32
CA ALA A 637 6.81 18.05 -25.69
C ALA A 637 7.18 16.56 -25.78
N PRO A 638 6.44 15.78 -26.59
CA PRO A 638 6.70 14.35 -26.73
C PRO A 638 8.07 14.10 -27.34
N PRO A 639 8.92 13.27 -26.72
CA PRO A 639 10.23 12.95 -27.28
C PRO A 639 10.08 12.14 -28.58
N ASN A 640 11.06 12.30 -29.51
CA ASN A 640 11.05 11.54 -30.75
C ASN A 640 11.29 10.04 -30.53
N ASP A 641 12.10 9.69 -29.53
CA ASP A 641 12.27 8.31 -29.11
C ASP A 641 10.99 7.81 -28.40
N PRO A 642 10.34 6.76 -28.92
CA PRO A 642 9.14 6.21 -28.29
C PRO A 642 9.40 5.58 -26.90
N LYS A 643 10.65 5.26 -26.57
CA LYS A 643 11.05 4.71 -25.26
C LYS A 643 11.32 5.80 -24.22
N ALA A 644 11.56 7.03 -24.66
CA ALA A 644 11.77 8.15 -23.74
C ALA A 644 10.44 8.62 -23.15
N LEU A 645 10.44 9.08 -21.89
CA LEU A 645 9.25 9.45 -21.14
C LEU A 645 8.56 10.70 -21.72
N ALA A 646 7.27 10.60 -21.97
CA ALA A 646 6.40 11.70 -22.36
C ALA A 646 5.66 12.22 -21.11
N LEU A 647 6.25 13.21 -20.43
CA LEU A 647 5.92 13.57 -19.05
C LEU A 647 4.80 14.59 -18.94
N ALA A 648 3.78 14.30 -18.15
CA ALA A 648 2.84 15.27 -17.60
C ALA A 648 2.93 15.31 -16.07
N VAL A 649 2.85 16.52 -15.50
CA VAL A 649 2.98 16.75 -14.04
C VAL A 649 1.87 17.65 -13.56
N GLY A 650 1.19 17.23 -12.49
CA GLY A 650 0.22 18.01 -11.75
C GLY A 650 0.65 18.18 -10.30
N LEU A 651 0.50 19.38 -9.79
CA LEU A 651 0.76 19.76 -8.40
C LEU A 651 -0.42 20.52 -7.82
N TRP A 652 -0.78 20.18 -6.61
CA TRP A 652 -1.70 20.92 -5.75
C TRP A 652 -1.03 21.32 -4.44
N MET A 653 -1.36 22.50 -3.91
CA MET A 653 -1.04 22.97 -2.56
C MET A 653 -2.28 23.59 -1.91
N GLY A 654 -2.46 23.39 -0.62
CA GLY A 654 -3.58 23.90 0.14
C GLY A 654 -3.63 23.34 1.56
N ASN A 655 -4.82 23.30 2.15
CA ASN A 655 -5.07 22.70 3.47
C ASN A 655 -5.92 21.43 3.31
N SER A 656 -5.64 20.40 4.12
CA SER A 656 -6.34 19.10 4.04
C SER A 656 -7.86 19.25 4.26
N ASP A 657 -8.25 20.11 5.18
CA ASP A 657 -9.64 20.37 5.58
C ASP A 657 -10.39 21.37 4.67
N HIS A 658 -9.84 21.72 3.52
CA HIS A 658 -10.37 22.71 2.59
C HIS A 658 -10.55 24.11 3.19
N SER A 659 -9.91 24.43 4.32
CA SER A 659 -9.99 25.76 4.91
C SER A 659 -9.22 26.78 4.07
N ASN A 660 -9.75 28.02 4.02
CA ASN A 660 -9.09 29.14 3.38
C ASN A 660 -7.82 29.52 4.18
N PRO A 661 -6.71 29.86 3.49
CA PRO A 661 -5.51 30.36 4.16
C PRO A 661 -5.78 31.67 4.94
N ARG A 662 -5.43 31.68 6.22
CA ARG A 662 -5.61 32.85 7.11
C ARG A 662 -4.43 33.83 7.00
N SER A 663 -4.02 34.18 5.79
CA SER A 663 -2.94 35.14 5.54
C SER A 663 -3.48 36.48 5.09
N LYS A 664 -2.95 37.59 5.64
CA LYS A 664 -3.29 38.96 5.21
C LYS A 664 -2.95 39.19 3.71
N LYS A 665 -1.96 38.47 3.21
CA LYS A 665 -1.57 38.45 1.79
C LYS A 665 -1.48 36.99 1.34
N PRO A 666 -2.58 36.35 0.93
CA PRO A 666 -2.57 34.95 0.50
C PRO A 666 -1.55 34.74 -0.64
N ALA A 667 -0.98 33.55 -0.69
CA ALA A 667 -0.20 33.15 -1.85
C ALA A 667 -1.15 32.82 -3.00
N ILE A 668 -0.66 33.02 -4.23
CA ILE A 668 -1.33 32.55 -5.45
C ILE A 668 -0.51 31.44 -6.07
N SER A 669 -1.09 30.68 -6.98
CA SER A 669 -0.36 29.56 -7.61
C SER A 669 0.95 29.95 -8.24
N LEU A 670 1.03 31.16 -8.80
CA LEU A 670 2.26 31.69 -9.43
C LEU A 670 3.41 31.87 -8.43
N THR A 671 3.13 32.12 -7.15
CA THR A 671 4.14 32.34 -6.10
C THR A 671 4.34 31.15 -5.18
N ALA A 672 3.48 30.11 -5.25
CA ALA A 672 3.56 28.91 -4.41
C ALA A 672 3.66 27.62 -5.23
N ALA A 673 2.58 27.23 -5.90
CA ALA A 673 2.54 25.96 -6.63
C ALA A 673 3.46 25.96 -7.88
N ALA A 674 3.58 27.06 -8.60
CA ALA A 674 4.42 27.13 -9.81
C ALA A 674 5.91 26.99 -9.50
N PRO A 675 6.51 27.67 -8.51
CA PRO A 675 7.92 27.46 -8.17
C PRO A 675 8.23 26.03 -7.70
N LEU A 676 7.31 25.39 -6.96
CA LEU A 676 7.47 24.01 -6.50
C LEU A 676 7.38 23.03 -7.69
N TRP A 677 6.39 23.19 -8.56
CA TRP A 677 6.23 22.43 -9.79
C TRP A 677 7.46 22.59 -10.69
N HIS A 678 7.94 23.82 -10.88
CA HIS A 678 9.15 24.14 -11.64
C HIS A 678 10.38 23.41 -11.12
N ALA A 679 10.62 23.46 -9.80
CA ALA A 679 11.76 22.82 -9.18
C ALA A 679 11.76 21.29 -9.36
N PHE A 680 10.60 20.65 -9.22
CA PHE A 680 10.42 19.22 -9.46
C PHE A 680 10.69 18.89 -10.95
N VAL A 681 10.03 19.59 -11.89
CA VAL A 681 10.18 19.32 -13.32
C VAL A 681 11.62 19.58 -13.77
N ARG A 682 12.26 20.66 -13.32
CA ARG A 682 13.67 20.97 -13.59
C ARG A 682 14.58 19.81 -13.19
N ASP A 683 14.46 19.33 -11.95
CA ASP A 683 15.32 18.28 -11.41
C ASP A 683 15.04 16.91 -12.07
N LEU A 684 13.77 16.58 -12.32
CA LEU A 684 13.40 15.32 -12.96
C LEU A 684 13.88 15.23 -14.40
N THR A 685 13.79 16.33 -15.13
CA THR A 685 14.06 16.36 -16.58
C THR A 685 15.49 16.75 -16.94
N ALA A 686 16.36 16.97 -15.97
CA ALA A 686 17.74 17.44 -16.20
C ALA A 686 18.56 16.56 -17.17
N SER A 687 18.30 15.25 -17.18
CA SER A 687 18.96 14.29 -18.10
C SER A 687 18.10 13.90 -19.31
N MET A 688 16.89 14.47 -19.45
CA MET A 688 16.00 14.11 -20.56
C MET A 688 16.31 14.92 -21.81
N PRO A 689 16.17 14.34 -23.01
CA PRO A 689 16.34 15.07 -24.27
C PRO A 689 15.33 16.20 -24.38
N ILE A 690 15.68 17.23 -25.14
CA ILE A 690 14.74 18.29 -25.52
C ILE A 690 13.99 17.85 -26.77
N ALA A 691 12.67 18.06 -26.76
CA ALA A 691 11.79 17.84 -27.89
C ALA A 691 10.92 19.09 -28.13
N THR A 692 10.29 19.16 -29.28
CA THR A 692 9.36 20.23 -29.65
C THR A 692 7.99 19.68 -29.95
N PHE A 693 6.95 20.49 -29.72
CA PHE A 693 5.59 20.11 -30.09
C PHE A 693 5.40 20.13 -31.61
N SER A 694 4.90 19.04 -32.16
CA SER A 694 4.64 18.92 -33.59
C SER A 694 3.32 19.55 -33.96
N ARG A 695 3.31 20.33 -35.03
CA ARG A 695 2.10 20.92 -35.58
C ARG A 695 1.41 19.94 -36.52
N PRO A 696 0.10 19.68 -36.34
CA PRO A 696 -0.67 18.89 -37.31
C PRO A 696 -0.73 19.52 -38.67
N ASN A 697 -0.70 18.71 -39.73
CA ASN A 697 -0.62 19.20 -41.13
C ASN A 697 -1.81 20.08 -41.57
N GLU A 698 -2.98 19.88 -40.96
CA GLU A 698 -4.22 20.57 -41.35
C GLU A 698 -4.43 21.94 -40.67
N ILE A 699 -3.48 22.42 -39.88
CA ILE A 699 -3.56 23.75 -39.26
C ILE A 699 -2.91 24.80 -40.13
N GLY A 700 -3.71 25.73 -40.68
CA GLY A 700 -3.25 26.90 -41.40
C GLY A 700 -2.57 27.94 -40.50
N ARG A 701 -1.77 28.86 -41.06
CA ARG A 701 -1.10 29.95 -40.33
C ARG A 701 -2.06 30.91 -39.62
N ALA A 702 -3.28 31.07 -40.14
CA ALA A 702 -4.31 31.95 -39.56
C ALA A 702 -4.94 31.40 -38.24
N HIS A 703 -4.67 30.15 -37.89
CA HIS A 703 -5.23 29.51 -36.68
C HIS A 703 -4.27 29.52 -35.50
N VAL A 704 -3.03 29.98 -35.67
CA VAL A 704 -1.97 29.94 -34.64
C VAL A 704 -1.65 31.31 -34.02
#